data_e2049a7672b95234736919ec25beecae
#
_entry.id   e2049a7672b95234736919ec25beecae
#
_cell.length_a   1.000
_cell.length_b   1.000
_cell.length_c   1.000
_cell.angle_alpha   90.00
_cell.angle_beta   90.00
_cell.angle_gamma   90.00
#
_symmetry.space_group_name_H-M   'P 1'
#
loop_
_entity.id
_entity.type
_entity.pdbx_description
1 polymer ?
#
loop_
_entity_poly.entity_id
_entity_poly.type
_entity_poly.pdbx_seq_one_letter_code
_entity_poly.pdbx_strand_id
1 'polypeptide(L)'
;MKEQTIIRVIPGTEIDTISKAQALAREAHGAAVTVAPGVYREALHFDARDSGCTYHGEGAVLTGGLTVPYDETLPLPAETANRISPDAAPHIRVICLRDYGYTGNDWGELTAIGAYNTAGKYDGVGNSVNTEVFSGGKRMICARYPNEGFLHIQNVLDQGEPWDFPSRNYFLDWRELRNPRGGTYIVDHDTNERIKTWREPQTAWIFGYFMHDWADASTPIAGYKTANRLIYPKYVANYGCKPGAEYYFYNVLEELDAPGEFFLDHTAGVLYVYPYAEGDDIEISLSGQPAVTVDGAEHLTLSGFTVKCCRASGIVLRGNHCTLQELCVSNVAEHGITASGSHNRITGCEVTRTGKGGILISGGDRITLTPGENRVENCYIHHFSEVFRTYQPGVGLYGVGNVCTHNEICFTPHEAIEYGGNDLIIEYNNIHDAVRYSEDAGAIYAGKNWTYFGCVIRYNIIRDIGSEKLKPVGIYWDDGIAGQSAYGNLLINTPDHAFGIGGGHNHLVCGNVSIGSGSSAIFYDDRNRDGFVHHGSFRAATEHEDSIHWVRLREMPYKEGIWAEKYPALAALVTDFSRYDDPDFPCNPSHSLVENNIVIRDSADPNPDLNIAASVRRYSTVGAHPHFETPEEAGFDMERLCFVNPPAGLAFTDWSSVGRSTVRNGKKS
;
A
#
# COMPACT_ATOMS: atom_id res chain seq x y z
N MET A 1 -20.44 23.01 -33.39
CA MET A 1 -20.38 22.01 -32.32
C MET A 1 -21.69 21.21 -32.40
N LYS A 2 -21.65 19.89 -32.51
CA LYS A 2 -22.87 19.08 -32.38
C LYS A 2 -23.36 19.25 -30.96
N GLU A 3 -24.64 19.43 -30.73
CA GLU A 3 -25.25 19.47 -29.41
C GLU A 3 -24.97 18.11 -28.75
N GLN A 4 -24.40 18.12 -27.51
CA GLN A 4 -24.10 16.89 -26.78
C GLN A 4 -25.41 16.29 -26.30
N THR A 5 -25.64 15.01 -26.58
CA THR A 5 -26.81 14.28 -26.09
C THR A 5 -26.75 14.17 -24.57
N ILE A 6 -27.80 14.60 -23.88
CA ILE A 6 -27.92 14.50 -22.42
C ILE A 6 -28.89 13.37 -22.09
N ILE A 7 -28.44 12.42 -21.26
CA ILE A 7 -29.23 11.27 -20.78
C ILE A 7 -29.30 11.37 -19.27
N ARG A 8 -30.48 11.16 -18.70
CA ARG A 8 -30.66 11.21 -17.24
C ARG A 8 -31.17 9.88 -16.71
N VAL A 9 -30.48 9.32 -15.73
CA VAL A 9 -30.85 8.12 -14.99
C VAL A 9 -31.63 8.54 -13.75
N ILE A 10 -32.87 8.06 -13.59
CA ILE A 10 -33.71 8.36 -12.45
C ILE A 10 -34.43 7.07 -12.01
N PRO A 11 -34.25 6.61 -10.75
CA PRO A 11 -34.92 5.41 -10.25
C PRO A 11 -36.41 5.44 -10.46
N GLY A 12 -36.96 4.33 -10.94
CA GLY A 12 -38.42 4.18 -11.18
C GLY A 12 -38.95 4.80 -12.48
N THR A 13 -38.08 5.30 -13.36
CA THR A 13 -38.41 5.78 -14.71
C THR A 13 -38.05 4.75 -15.78
N GLU A 14 -38.22 5.08 -17.07
CA GLU A 14 -37.80 4.23 -18.19
C GLU A 14 -36.32 3.98 -18.19
N ILE A 15 -35.50 5.02 -17.85
CA ILE A 15 -34.03 4.94 -17.70
C ILE A 15 -33.73 4.95 -16.21
N ASP A 16 -33.93 3.81 -15.56
CA ASP A 16 -33.77 3.61 -14.10
C ASP A 16 -32.43 2.97 -13.71
N THR A 17 -31.63 2.54 -14.69
CA THR A 17 -30.30 1.94 -14.49
C THR A 17 -29.24 2.64 -15.31
N ILE A 18 -28.00 2.62 -14.81
CA ILE A 18 -26.86 3.22 -15.54
C ILE A 18 -26.56 2.41 -16.81
N SER A 19 -26.72 1.09 -16.77
CA SER A 19 -26.55 0.21 -17.92
C SER A 19 -27.51 0.54 -19.07
N LYS A 20 -28.77 0.93 -18.79
CA LYS A 20 -29.69 1.42 -19.83
C LYS A 20 -29.22 2.74 -20.43
N ALA A 21 -28.78 3.66 -19.59
CA ALA A 21 -28.23 4.93 -20.07
C ALA A 21 -26.94 4.72 -20.90
N GLN A 22 -26.09 3.78 -20.51
CA GLN A 22 -24.88 3.41 -21.25
C GLN A 22 -25.21 2.92 -22.66
N ALA A 23 -26.22 2.08 -22.82
CA ALA A 23 -26.65 1.61 -24.12
C ALA A 23 -27.03 2.79 -25.04
N LEU A 24 -27.82 3.75 -24.54
CA LEU A 24 -28.20 4.96 -25.27
C LEU A 24 -26.99 5.89 -25.55
N ALA A 25 -26.08 6.01 -24.59
CA ALA A 25 -24.87 6.84 -24.76
C ALA A 25 -23.95 6.30 -25.86
N ARG A 26 -23.84 4.98 -26.00
CA ARG A 26 -23.11 4.31 -27.07
C ARG A 26 -23.68 4.61 -28.46
N GLU A 27 -25.03 4.68 -28.59
CA GLU A 27 -25.70 5.05 -29.83
C GLU A 27 -25.46 6.53 -30.20
N ALA A 28 -25.37 7.40 -29.20
CA ALA A 28 -25.22 8.84 -29.39
C ALA A 28 -23.76 9.30 -29.65
N HIS A 29 -22.77 8.44 -29.42
CA HIS A 29 -21.34 8.75 -29.60
C HIS A 29 -20.88 10.02 -28.87
N GLY A 30 -20.60 9.95 -27.56
CA GLY A 30 -20.10 11.08 -26.76
C GLY A 30 -21.19 11.79 -25.94
N ALA A 31 -22.13 11.06 -25.39
CA ALA A 31 -23.20 11.58 -24.53
C ALA A 31 -22.72 12.02 -23.15
N ALA A 32 -23.46 12.94 -22.53
CA ALA A 32 -23.40 13.25 -21.12
C ALA A 32 -24.50 12.51 -20.36
N VAL A 33 -24.14 11.67 -19.42
CA VAL A 33 -25.06 10.91 -18.58
C VAL A 33 -25.03 11.49 -17.16
N THR A 34 -26.18 11.91 -16.66
CA THR A 34 -26.35 12.35 -15.27
C THR A 34 -27.14 11.28 -14.51
N VAL A 35 -26.63 10.88 -13.34
CA VAL A 35 -27.22 9.82 -12.52
C VAL A 35 -27.73 10.41 -11.23
N ALA A 36 -29.05 10.37 -11.04
CA ALA A 36 -29.72 10.90 -9.85
C ALA A 36 -29.29 10.14 -8.57
N PRO A 37 -29.48 10.75 -7.38
CA PRO A 37 -29.21 10.08 -6.11
C PRO A 37 -29.93 8.74 -5.99
N GLY A 38 -29.25 7.71 -5.50
CA GLY A 38 -29.78 6.37 -5.35
C GLY A 38 -28.67 5.33 -5.17
N VAL A 39 -29.07 4.11 -4.84
CA VAL A 39 -28.16 2.96 -4.72
C VAL A 39 -28.33 2.06 -5.95
N TYR A 40 -27.25 1.94 -6.72
CA TYR A 40 -27.18 1.17 -7.95
C TYR A 40 -26.32 -0.06 -7.73
N ARG A 41 -26.93 -1.24 -7.83
CA ARG A 41 -26.25 -2.54 -7.71
C ARG A 41 -25.86 -3.05 -9.11
N GLU A 42 -24.99 -2.33 -9.77
CA GLU A 42 -24.55 -2.61 -11.12
C GLU A 42 -23.03 -2.68 -11.17
N ALA A 43 -22.47 -3.70 -11.81
CA ALA A 43 -21.08 -3.71 -12.22
C ALA A 43 -20.99 -3.10 -13.62
N LEU A 44 -20.44 -1.89 -13.70
CA LEU A 44 -20.35 -1.15 -14.95
C LEU A 44 -19.08 -1.56 -15.74
N HIS A 45 -19.29 -1.85 -17.01
CA HIS A 45 -18.18 -2.15 -17.92
C HIS A 45 -18.19 -1.17 -19.09
N PHE A 46 -17.17 -0.32 -19.16
CA PHE A 46 -16.94 0.64 -20.23
C PHE A 46 -15.86 0.12 -21.17
N ASP A 47 -16.10 0.21 -22.47
CA ASP A 47 -15.14 -0.19 -23.51
C ASP A 47 -14.96 0.91 -24.57
N ALA A 48 -14.28 0.62 -25.68
CA ALA A 48 -14.03 1.59 -26.74
C ALA A 48 -15.30 2.30 -27.27
N ARG A 49 -16.49 1.68 -27.13
CA ARG A 49 -17.76 2.29 -27.56
C ARG A 49 -18.21 3.43 -26.64
N ASP A 50 -17.68 3.49 -25.43
CA ASP A 50 -17.99 4.53 -24.43
C ASP A 50 -17.02 5.72 -24.52
N SER A 51 -16.10 5.70 -25.51
CA SER A 51 -15.12 6.77 -25.68
C SER A 51 -15.77 8.13 -25.90
N GLY A 52 -15.25 9.16 -25.20
CA GLY A 52 -15.77 10.52 -25.24
C GLY A 52 -17.05 10.75 -24.42
N CYS A 53 -17.59 9.73 -23.74
CA CYS A 53 -18.75 9.88 -22.87
C CYS A 53 -18.34 10.45 -21.49
N THR A 54 -19.31 11.16 -20.88
CA THR A 54 -19.17 11.63 -19.50
C THR A 54 -20.32 11.06 -18.64
N TYR A 55 -19.98 10.59 -17.44
CA TYR A 55 -20.95 10.11 -16.46
C TYR A 55 -20.76 10.88 -15.17
N HIS A 56 -21.83 11.51 -14.70
CA HIS A 56 -21.81 12.30 -13.45
C HIS A 56 -22.88 11.78 -12.49
N GLY A 57 -22.43 11.39 -11.30
CA GLY A 57 -23.29 10.94 -10.19
C GLY A 57 -23.65 12.09 -9.26
N GLU A 58 -24.93 12.48 -9.20
CA GLU A 58 -25.45 13.49 -8.27
C GLU A 58 -25.74 12.86 -6.89
N GLY A 59 -24.74 12.26 -6.21
CA GLY A 59 -24.93 11.47 -5.00
C GLY A 59 -25.34 10.00 -5.28
N ALA A 60 -25.06 9.50 -6.46
CA ALA A 60 -25.28 8.10 -6.83
C ALA A 60 -24.22 7.20 -6.18
N VAL A 61 -24.68 6.07 -5.62
CA VAL A 61 -23.86 5.06 -4.97
C VAL A 61 -23.84 3.79 -5.82
N LEU A 62 -22.67 3.43 -6.34
CA LEU A 62 -22.41 2.14 -6.97
C LEU A 62 -21.93 1.17 -5.88
N THR A 63 -22.62 0.05 -5.71
CA THR A 63 -22.25 -0.95 -4.71
C THR A 63 -22.23 -2.37 -5.26
N GLY A 64 -21.18 -3.11 -4.92
CA GLY A 64 -21.08 -4.55 -5.16
C GLY A 64 -21.55 -5.39 -3.98
N GLY A 65 -22.08 -4.77 -2.92
CA GLY A 65 -22.44 -5.42 -1.68
C GLY A 65 -23.93 -5.50 -1.37
N LEU A 66 -24.23 -6.27 -0.34
CA LEU A 66 -25.53 -6.34 0.30
C LEU A 66 -25.50 -5.41 1.53
N THR A 67 -26.55 -4.60 1.70
CA THR A 67 -26.80 -3.89 2.95
C THR A 67 -28.00 -4.52 3.63
N VAL A 68 -27.82 -4.96 4.88
CA VAL A 68 -28.88 -5.53 5.72
C VAL A 68 -29.15 -4.57 6.87
N PRO A 69 -30.34 -3.96 6.92
CA PRO A 69 -30.75 -3.14 8.06
C PRO A 69 -30.67 -3.93 9.37
N TYR A 70 -30.26 -3.27 10.46
CA TYR A 70 -30.13 -3.94 11.75
C TYR A 70 -31.39 -4.71 12.16
N ASP A 71 -32.56 -4.11 11.95
CA ASP A 71 -33.85 -4.69 12.31
C ASP A 71 -34.23 -5.94 11.49
N GLU A 72 -33.60 -6.14 10.33
CA GLU A 72 -33.79 -7.34 9.49
C GLU A 72 -32.87 -8.49 9.88
N THR A 73 -31.87 -8.23 10.74
CA THR A 73 -30.95 -9.28 11.23
C THR A 73 -31.65 -10.15 12.27
N LEU A 74 -31.25 -11.41 12.37
CA LEU A 74 -31.80 -12.37 13.30
C LEU A 74 -31.05 -12.43 14.62
N PRO A 75 -31.68 -12.79 15.74
CA PRO A 75 -30.98 -13.07 16.99
C PRO A 75 -30.15 -14.35 16.89
N LEU A 76 -29.14 -14.49 17.73
CA LEU A 76 -28.28 -15.68 17.78
C LEU A 76 -29.11 -16.93 18.19
N PRO A 77 -29.04 -18.03 17.43
CA PRO A 77 -29.68 -19.29 17.80
C PRO A 77 -29.15 -19.87 19.12
N ALA A 78 -30.03 -20.40 19.96
CA ALA A 78 -29.66 -20.92 21.29
C ALA A 78 -28.58 -22.02 21.25
N GLU A 79 -28.55 -22.83 20.21
CA GLU A 79 -27.53 -23.86 20.01
C GLU A 79 -26.14 -23.28 19.76
N THR A 80 -26.05 -22.16 19.02
CA THR A 80 -24.80 -21.42 18.74
C THR A 80 -24.38 -20.57 19.95
N ALA A 81 -25.34 -20.02 20.68
CA ALA A 81 -25.08 -19.21 21.87
C ALA A 81 -24.23 -19.96 22.94
N ASN A 82 -24.36 -21.28 23.02
CA ASN A 82 -23.56 -22.10 23.92
C ASN A 82 -22.06 -22.18 23.55
N ARG A 83 -21.68 -21.69 22.39
CA ARG A 83 -20.28 -21.61 21.91
C ARG A 83 -19.63 -20.26 22.18
N ILE A 84 -20.44 -19.24 22.42
CA ILE A 84 -20.02 -17.84 22.52
C ILE A 84 -20.04 -17.41 24.00
N SER A 85 -19.22 -16.45 24.37
CA SER A 85 -19.24 -15.85 25.69
C SER A 85 -20.67 -15.42 26.08
N PRO A 86 -21.16 -15.74 27.30
CA PRO A 86 -22.48 -15.30 27.77
C PRO A 86 -22.70 -13.80 27.71
N ASP A 87 -21.61 -13.00 27.85
CA ASP A 87 -21.68 -11.55 27.80
C ASP A 87 -21.82 -11.03 26.36
N ALA A 88 -21.23 -11.70 25.39
CA ALA A 88 -21.29 -11.33 23.97
C ALA A 88 -22.58 -11.85 23.28
N ALA A 89 -23.03 -13.03 23.63
CA ALA A 89 -24.14 -13.72 22.93
C ALA A 89 -25.42 -12.87 22.73
N PRO A 90 -25.85 -12.01 23.68
CA PRO A 90 -27.04 -11.15 23.48
C PRO A 90 -26.86 -10.10 22.38
N HIS A 91 -25.64 -9.73 22.05
CA HIS A 91 -25.29 -8.68 21.09
C HIS A 91 -25.04 -9.21 19.67
N ILE A 92 -24.89 -10.52 19.52
CA ILE A 92 -24.61 -11.14 18.23
C ILE A 92 -25.89 -11.15 17.37
N ARG A 93 -25.74 -10.71 16.13
CA ARG A 93 -26.77 -10.75 15.11
C ARG A 93 -26.39 -11.75 14.03
N VAL A 94 -27.39 -12.32 13.36
CA VAL A 94 -27.21 -13.37 12.36
C VAL A 94 -27.85 -12.97 11.03
N ILE A 95 -27.17 -13.23 9.94
CA ILE A 95 -27.61 -12.99 8.58
C ILE A 95 -27.41 -14.27 7.78
N CYS A 96 -28.48 -14.83 7.21
CA CYS A 96 -28.39 -15.95 6.27
C CYS A 96 -28.27 -15.39 4.85
N LEU A 97 -27.10 -15.45 4.23
CA LEU A 97 -26.86 -14.86 2.90
C LEU A 97 -27.70 -15.53 1.81
N ARG A 98 -28.08 -16.80 2.01
CA ARG A 98 -28.95 -17.52 1.08
C ARG A 98 -30.37 -16.94 1.01
N ASP A 99 -30.87 -16.38 2.10
CA ASP A 99 -32.19 -15.76 2.15
C ASP A 99 -32.28 -14.49 1.28
N TYR A 100 -31.11 -13.90 0.99
CA TYR A 100 -30.96 -12.77 0.07
C TYR A 100 -30.58 -13.19 -1.36
N GLY A 101 -30.59 -14.51 -1.67
CA GLY A 101 -30.34 -15.06 -3.00
C GLY A 101 -28.86 -15.26 -3.36
N TYR A 102 -27.95 -15.08 -2.41
CA TYR A 102 -26.52 -15.30 -2.63
C TYR A 102 -26.10 -16.76 -2.42
N THR A 103 -24.98 -17.16 -3.02
CA THR A 103 -24.43 -18.51 -3.01
C THR A 103 -22.99 -18.54 -2.56
N GLY A 104 -22.40 -19.72 -2.38
CA GLY A 104 -20.99 -19.88 -2.04
C GLY A 104 -20.03 -19.19 -3.01
N ASN A 105 -20.40 -19.01 -4.26
CA ASN A 105 -19.57 -18.27 -5.23
C ASN A 105 -19.49 -16.76 -4.90
N ASP A 106 -20.54 -16.21 -4.27
CA ASP A 106 -20.61 -14.79 -3.96
C ASP A 106 -19.77 -14.44 -2.72
N TRP A 107 -19.80 -15.28 -1.67
CA TRP A 107 -18.96 -15.04 -0.49
C TRP A 107 -17.59 -15.74 -0.52
N GLY A 108 -17.40 -16.74 -1.37
CA GLY A 108 -16.15 -17.46 -1.55
C GLY A 108 -15.69 -18.27 -0.34
N GLU A 109 -14.47 -18.70 -0.38
CA GLU A 109 -13.78 -19.37 0.73
C GLU A 109 -12.85 -18.39 1.45
N LEU A 110 -12.48 -18.70 2.70
CA LEU A 110 -11.49 -17.94 3.43
C LEU A 110 -10.11 -18.10 2.77
N THR A 111 -9.47 -17.00 2.46
CA THR A 111 -8.14 -16.97 1.83
C THR A 111 -7.13 -16.28 2.71
N ALA A 112 -5.85 -16.47 2.40
CA ALA A 112 -4.76 -15.83 3.13
C ALA A 112 -4.78 -14.31 3.00
N ILE A 113 -4.49 -13.63 4.09
CA ILE A 113 -4.26 -12.19 4.17
C ILE A 113 -2.78 -11.91 4.44
N GLY A 114 -2.30 -10.71 4.09
CA GLY A 114 -0.90 -10.33 4.18
C GLY A 114 -0.17 -10.41 2.84
N ALA A 115 0.83 -9.54 2.65
CA ALA A 115 1.55 -9.42 1.38
C ALA A 115 2.55 -10.57 1.15
N TYR A 116 3.07 -11.16 2.22
CA TYR A 116 4.11 -12.20 2.18
C TYR A 116 3.60 -13.60 2.49
N ASN A 117 2.32 -13.86 2.31
CA ASN A 117 1.77 -15.19 2.54
C ASN A 117 2.19 -16.17 1.44
N THR A 118 2.34 -17.43 1.81
CA THR A 118 2.58 -18.53 0.89
C THR A 118 1.34 -19.39 0.62
N ALA A 119 0.34 -19.30 1.48
CA ALA A 119 -0.86 -20.14 1.44
C ALA A 119 -1.60 -20.05 0.11
N GLY A 120 -1.96 -18.85 -0.33
CA GLY A 120 -2.71 -18.67 -1.57
C GLY A 120 -1.94 -18.98 -2.86
N LYS A 121 -0.64 -19.19 -2.76
CA LYS A 121 0.24 -19.42 -3.91
C LYS A 121 0.27 -20.89 -4.35
N TYR A 122 -0.08 -21.81 -3.46
CA TYR A 122 0.02 -23.27 -3.69
C TYR A 122 -1.32 -23.97 -3.87
N ASP A 123 -2.38 -23.40 -3.36
CA ASP A 123 -3.72 -24.01 -3.38
C ASP A 123 -4.55 -23.61 -4.60
N GLY A 124 -4.04 -22.75 -5.47
CA GLY A 124 -4.81 -22.19 -6.57
C GLY A 124 -5.89 -21.18 -6.15
N VAL A 125 -6.03 -20.93 -4.85
CA VAL A 125 -6.99 -19.98 -4.24
C VAL A 125 -6.42 -18.55 -4.20
N GLY A 126 -5.24 -18.35 -4.75
CA GLY A 126 -4.34 -17.23 -4.51
C GLY A 126 -4.72 -15.86 -5.03
N ASN A 127 -5.87 -15.69 -5.67
CA ASN A 127 -6.27 -14.39 -6.23
C ASN A 127 -7.64 -13.91 -5.75
N SER A 128 -8.37 -14.68 -4.94
CA SER A 128 -9.60 -14.19 -4.36
C SER A 128 -9.32 -13.49 -3.05
N VAL A 129 -10.01 -12.40 -2.80
CA VAL A 129 -10.01 -11.72 -1.51
C VAL A 129 -11.22 -12.15 -0.69
N ASN A 130 -11.09 -12.08 0.62
CA ASN A 130 -12.14 -12.47 1.54
C ASN A 130 -13.37 -11.56 1.41
N THR A 131 -14.53 -12.10 1.74
CA THR A 131 -15.72 -11.31 2.01
C THR A 131 -15.45 -10.41 3.20
N GLU A 132 -15.76 -9.14 3.05
CA GLU A 132 -15.56 -8.12 4.05
C GLU A 132 -16.89 -7.63 4.58
N VAL A 133 -16.94 -7.34 5.86
CA VAL A 133 -18.15 -6.94 6.58
C VAL A 133 -17.93 -5.57 7.21
N PHE A 134 -18.95 -4.73 7.17
CA PHE A 134 -18.89 -3.38 7.74
C PHE A 134 -20.12 -3.14 8.60
N SER A 135 -19.95 -2.47 9.74
CA SER A 135 -21.01 -2.05 10.65
C SER A 135 -20.96 -0.54 10.79
N GLY A 136 -22.04 0.16 10.49
CA GLY A 136 -22.06 1.62 10.49
C GLY A 136 -20.99 2.24 9.58
N GLY A 137 -20.64 1.58 8.47
CA GLY A 137 -19.61 2.01 7.51
C GLY A 137 -18.17 1.77 7.96
N LYS A 138 -17.92 1.18 9.14
CA LYS A 138 -16.59 0.79 9.63
C LYS A 138 -16.32 -0.67 9.34
N ARG A 139 -15.10 -1.00 8.87
CA ARG A 139 -14.68 -2.39 8.64
C ARG A 139 -14.71 -3.18 9.93
N MET A 140 -15.34 -4.34 9.91
CA MET A 140 -15.29 -5.33 10.97
C MET A 140 -14.09 -6.26 10.75
N ILE A 141 -13.62 -6.88 11.81
CA ILE A 141 -12.54 -7.87 11.77
C ILE A 141 -13.12 -9.28 11.95
N CYS A 142 -12.48 -10.26 11.31
CA CYS A 142 -12.82 -11.65 11.56
C CYS A 142 -12.51 -12.00 13.02
N ALA A 143 -13.46 -12.63 13.73
CA ALA A 143 -13.36 -12.99 15.14
C ALA A 143 -11.99 -13.57 15.48
N ARG A 144 -11.27 -12.96 16.43
CA ARG A 144 -9.85 -13.19 16.65
C ARG A 144 -9.46 -13.30 18.12
N TYR A 145 -8.33 -13.96 18.38
CA TYR A 145 -7.71 -14.00 19.69
C TYR A 145 -6.21 -13.62 19.61
N PRO A 146 -5.76 -12.63 20.38
CA PRO A 146 -6.53 -11.74 21.27
C PRO A 146 -7.30 -10.70 20.46
N ASN A 147 -8.31 -10.05 21.07
CA ASN A 147 -9.12 -9.00 20.41
C ASN A 147 -8.29 -7.79 19.98
N GLU A 148 -7.25 -7.47 20.74
CA GLU A 148 -6.32 -6.38 20.47
C GLU A 148 -4.87 -6.86 20.58
N GLY A 149 -3.95 -6.20 19.83
CA GLY A 149 -2.52 -6.50 19.86
C GLY A 149 -2.18 -7.88 19.30
N PHE A 150 -1.12 -8.49 19.84
CA PHE A 150 -0.55 -9.73 19.36
C PHE A 150 -0.16 -10.66 20.51
N LEU A 151 -0.24 -11.96 20.27
CA LEU A 151 0.47 -13.00 20.99
C LEU A 151 1.91 -13.08 20.50
N HIS A 152 2.76 -13.81 21.24
CA HIS A 152 4.16 -14.02 20.85
C HIS A 152 4.49 -15.51 20.81
N ILE A 153 5.12 -15.95 19.71
CA ILE A 153 5.62 -17.33 19.59
C ILE A 153 6.65 -17.57 20.69
N GLN A 154 6.40 -18.53 21.57
CA GLN A 154 7.30 -18.79 22.69
C GLN A 154 8.63 -19.40 22.22
N ASN A 155 8.56 -20.35 21.28
CA ASN A 155 9.76 -20.96 20.68
C ASN A 155 9.40 -21.62 19.34
N VAL A 156 10.41 -21.85 18.52
CA VAL A 156 10.31 -22.50 17.21
C VAL A 156 11.14 -23.79 17.24
N LEU A 157 10.46 -24.94 17.15
CA LEU A 157 11.12 -26.26 17.10
C LEU A 157 11.55 -26.63 15.69
N ASP A 158 10.81 -26.14 14.71
CA ASP A 158 11.04 -26.41 13.29
C ASP A 158 10.57 -25.18 12.50
N GLN A 159 11.45 -24.65 11.67
CA GLN A 159 11.19 -23.48 10.83
C GLN A 159 10.20 -23.77 9.68
N GLY A 160 10.03 -25.04 9.30
CA GLY A 160 9.44 -25.39 8.04
C GLY A 160 10.43 -25.27 6.88
N GLU A 161 9.94 -24.92 5.71
CA GLU A 161 10.79 -24.74 4.50
C GLU A 161 10.64 -23.29 3.96
N PRO A 162 11.25 -22.30 4.63
CA PRO A 162 11.13 -20.90 4.21
C PRO A 162 11.83 -20.67 2.86
N TRP A 163 11.30 -19.69 2.12
CA TRP A 163 11.85 -19.31 0.82
C TRP A 163 13.24 -18.68 0.95
N ASP A 164 13.43 -17.80 1.92
CA ASP A 164 14.67 -17.10 2.12
C ASP A 164 15.58 -17.84 3.09
N PHE A 165 16.42 -18.71 2.54
CA PHE A 165 17.52 -19.29 3.27
C PHE A 165 18.85 -18.76 2.69
N PRO A 166 19.92 -18.55 3.50
CA PRO A 166 21.19 -17.96 3.05
C PRO A 166 21.86 -18.60 1.85
N SER A 167 21.41 -19.76 1.43
CA SER A 167 21.96 -20.50 0.28
C SER A 167 21.11 -20.43 -0.99
N ARG A 168 19.97 -19.71 -0.96
CA ARG A 168 19.08 -19.64 -2.13
C ARG A 168 19.31 -18.35 -2.88
N ASN A 169 19.46 -18.50 -4.18
CA ASN A 169 19.55 -17.42 -5.13
C ASN A 169 18.26 -16.59 -5.07
N TYR A 170 18.33 -15.26 -4.94
CA TYR A 170 17.19 -14.32 -5.00
C TYR A 170 16.35 -14.45 -6.29
N PHE A 171 16.81 -15.25 -7.25
CA PHE A 171 16.16 -15.50 -8.55
C PHE A 171 15.24 -16.71 -8.59
N LEU A 172 15.32 -17.62 -7.62
CA LEU A 172 14.33 -18.69 -7.57
C LEU A 172 13.01 -18.02 -7.16
N ASP A 173 12.15 -17.91 -8.14
CA ASP A 173 10.78 -17.53 -7.92
C ASP A 173 10.24 -18.43 -6.80
N TRP A 174 9.82 -17.82 -5.67
CA TRP A 174 9.17 -18.54 -4.57
C TRP A 174 8.00 -19.42 -5.08
N ARG A 175 7.48 -19.17 -6.30
CA ARG A 175 6.51 -20.00 -7.02
C ARG A 175 7.07 -21.36 -7.41
N GLU A 176 8.37 -21.56 -7.43
CA GLU A 176 9.02 -22.83 -7.71
C GLU A 176 9.16 -23.74 -6.49
N LEU A 177 8.87 -23.25 -5.30
CA LEU A 177 8.82 -24.07 -4.09
C LEU A 177 7.62 -25.01 -4.14
N ARG A 178 7.88 -26.25 -4.42
CA ARG A 178 6.88 -27.32 -4.37
C ARG A 178 6.63 -27.73 -2.92
N ASN A 179 5.40 -27.53 -2.40
CA ASN A 179 4.98 -27.91 -1.05
C ASN A 179 5.78 -27.25 0.08
N PRO A 180 5.63 -25.96 0.37
CA PRO A 180 6.27 -25.34 1.51
C PRO A 180 5.61 -25.85 2.81
N ARG A 181 6.22 -26.84 3.39
CA ARG A 181 5.79 -27.40 4.67
C ARG A 181 5.87 -26.33 5.75
N GLY A 182 4.79 -26.16 6.50
CA GLY A 182 4.77 -25.30 7.69
C GLY A 182 5.70 -25.79 8.79
N GLY A 183 5.95 -24.94 9.75
CA GLY A 183 6.82 -25.20 10.88
C GLY A 183 6.14 -25.90 12.05
N THR A 184 6.82 -25.89 13.20
CA THR A 184 6.30 -26.34 14.49
C THR A 184 6.65 -25.31 15.54
N TYR A 185 5.63 -24.65 16.08
CA TYR A 185 5.81 -23.55 17.01
C TYR A 185 5.23 -23.88 18.39
N ILE A 186 5.89 -23.38 19.43
CA ILE A 186 5.40 -23.48 20.82
C ILE A 186 4.67 -22.19 21.17
N VAL A 187 3.43 -22.31 21.64
CA VAL A 187 2.66 -21.22 22.22
C VAL A 187 2.80 -21.19 23.75
N ASP A 188 2.50 -20.07 24.37
CA ASP A 188 2.49 -19.96 25.82
C ASP A 188 1.38 -20.80 26.46
N HIS A 189 1.39 -20.85 27.80
CA HIS A 189 0.44 -21.67 28.57
C HIS A 189 -1.01 -21.19 28.38
N ASP A 190 -1.23 -19.90 28.49
CA ASP A 190 -2.59 -19.31 28.50
C ASP A 190 -3.22 -19.43 27.12
N THR A 191 -2.46 -19.17 26.07
CA THR A 191 -2.87 -19.43 24.67
C THR A 191 -3.25 -20.88 24.46
N ASN A 192 -2.47 -21.84 24.98
CA ASN A 192 -2.78 -23.25 24.86
C ASN A 192 -4.06 -23.65 25.62
N GLU A 193 -4.32 -23.07 26.80
CA GLU A 193 -5.56 -23.30 27.53
C GLU A 193 -6.76 -22.71 26.78
N ARG A 194 -6.60 -21.54 26.15
CA ARG A 194 -7.65 -20.94 25.31
C ARG A 194 -7.99 -21.82 24.09
N ILE A 195 -7.00 -22.33 23.38
CA ILE A 195 -7.21 -23.26 22.24
C ILE A 195 -8.04 -24.49 22.64
N LYS A 196 -7.89 -25.01 23.86
CA LYS A 196 -8.68 -26.17 24.34
C LYS A 196 -10.16 -25.86 24.50
N THR A 197 -10.55 -24.60 24.57
CA THR A 197 -11.97 -24.20 24.69
C THR A 197 -12.68 -24.14 23.32
N TRP A 198 -11.93 -24.07 22.22
CA TRP A 198 -12.51 -24.05 20.86
C TRP A 198 -13.02 -25.42 20.46
N ARG A 199 -14.23 -25.47 19.92
CA ARG A 199 -14.84 -26.72 19.48
C ARG A 199 -14.23 -27.22 18.18
N GLU A 200 -13.89 -26.28 17.28
CA GLU A 200 -13.35 -26.57 15.93
C GLU A 200 -12.02 -25.81 15.71
N PRO A 201 -10.98 -26.09 16.51
CA PRO A 201 -9.72 -25.35 16.42
C PRO A 201 -9.02 -25.49 15.05
N GLN A 202 -9.33 -26.54 14.29
CA GLN A 202 -8.79 -26.77 12.93
C GLN A 202 -9.28 -25.75 11.89
N THR A 203 -10.32 -24.97 12.18
CA THR A 203 -10.80 -23.88 11.29
C THR A 203 -10.03 -22.59 11.48
N ALA A 204 -9.24 -22.51 12.55
CA ALA A 204 -8.48 -21.29 12.86
C ALA A 204 -7.33 -21.08 11.87
N TRP A 205 -7.09 -19.81 11.64
CA TRP A 205 -5.92 -19.29 10.93
C TRP A 205 -5.05 -18.50 11.91
N ILE A 206 -3.78 -18.34 11.57
CA ILE A 206 -2.90 -17.36 12.22
C ILE A 206 -2.47 -16.30 11.20
N PHE A 207 -2.42 -15.06 11.67
CA PHE A 207 -1.80 -13.95 10.96
C PHE A 207 -0.68 -13.41 11.84
N GLY A 208 0.44 -13.00 11.24
CA GLY A 208 1.52 -12.42 12.03
C GLY A 208 2.68 -11.89 11.21
N TYR A 209 3.61 -11.29 11.97
CA TYR A 209 4.93 -10.86 11.52
C TYR A 209 5.97 -11.87 12.01
N PHE A 210 6.10 -12.99 11.27
CA PHE A 210 6.81 -14.17 11.79
C PHE A 210 8.33 -14.01 11.85
N MET A 211 8.93 -13.19 10.99
CA MET A 211 10.37 -12.93 10.98
C MET A 211 10.70 -11.43 10.98
N HIS A 212 10.10 -10.69 10.08
CA HIS A 212 10.29 -9.25 9.87
C HIS A 212 8.97 -8.52 10.04
N ASP A 213 9.00 -7.31 10.56
CA ASP A 213 7.82 -6.47 10.79
C ASP A 213 7.21 -5.93 9.48
N TRP A 214 7.97 -5.96 8.39
CA TRP A 214 7.52 -5.63 7.04
C TRP A 214 6.99 -6.82 6.23
N ALA A 215 6.98 -8.04 6.81
CA ALA A 215 6.58 -9.27 6.12
C ALA A 215 5.39 -9.93 6.81
N ASP A 216 4.21 -9.35 6.62
CA ASP A 216 2.96 -9.88 7.12
C ASP A 216 2.49 -11.11 6.32
N ALA A 217 2.03 -12.12 7.03
CA ALA A 217 1.55 -13.37 6.42
C ALA A 217 0.47 -14.03 7.25
N SER A 218 -0.37 -14.84 6.60
CA SER A 218 -1.31 -15.72 7.29
C SER A 218 -1.31 -17.13 6.72
N THR A 219 -1.70 -18.08 7.56
CA THR A 219 -1.77 -19.50 7.18
C THR A 219 -2.81 -20.22 8.05
N PRO A 220 -3.55 -21.19 7.49
CA PRO A 220 -4.40 -22.05 8.31
C PRO A 220 -3.55 -22.92 9.23
N ILE A 221 -4.13 -23.35 10.33
CA ILE A 221 -3.51 -24.31 11.24
C ILE A 221 -3.81 -25.74 10.74
N ALA A 222 -2.77 -26.51 10.48
CA ALA A 222 -2.88 -27.93 10.10
C ALA A 222 -3.15 -28.83 11.30
N GLY A 223 -2.80 -28.42 12.51
CA GLY A 223 -3.06 -29.22 13.71
C GLY A 223 -2.51 -28.61 15.00
N TYR A 224 -2.89 -29.24 16.10
CA TYR A 224 -2.49 -28.88 17.45
C TYR A 224 -2.04 -30.10 18.24
N LYS A 225 -1.08 -29.89 19.14
CA LYS A 225 -0.72 -30.89 20.15
C LYS A 225 -0.69 -30.20 21.52
N THR A 226 -1.87 -30.02 22.11
CA THR A 226 -2.09 -29.24 23.34
C THR A 226 -1.32 -29.78 24.55
N ALA A 227 -1.04 -31.10 24.60
CA ALA A 227 -0.19 -31.68 25.66
C ALA A 227 1.25 -31.11 25.68
N ASN A 228 1.73 -30.63 24.55
CA ASN A 228 3.08 -30.06 24.39
C ASN A 228 3.06 -28.57 24.02
N ARG A 229 1.88 -27.95 23.96
CA ARG A 229 1.66 -26.55 23.54
C ARG A 229 2.15 -26.27 22.10
N LEU A 230 1.94 -27.22 21.19
CA LEU A 230 2.40 -27.11 19.80
C LEU A 230 1.26 -26.72 18.88
N ILE A 231 1.56 -25.81 17.96
CA ILE A 231 0.77 -25.53 16.78
C ILE A 231 1.56 -25.86 15.54
N TYR A 232 0.86 -26.31 14.51
CA TYR A 232 1.43 -26.69 13.21
C TYR A 232 0.80 -25.83 12.11
N PRO A 233 1.41 -24.71 11.71
CA PRO A 233 0.98 -23.99 10.52
C PRO A 233 0.98 -24.88 9.29
N LYS A 234 -0.01 -24.75 8.41
CA LYS A 234 -0.09 -25.54 7.18
C LYS A 234 1.03 -25.16 6.20
N TYR A 235 1.25 -23.86 6.04
CA TYR A 235 2.27 -23.31 5.17
C TYR A 235 3.30 -22.53 5.97
N VAL A 236 4.54 -22.50 5.48
CA VAL A 236 5.61 -21.73 6.08
C VAL A 236 5.41 -20.22 5.80
N ALA A 237 5.77 -19.37 6.75
CA ALA A 237 5.97 -17.96 6.48
C ALA A 237 7.19 -17.76 5.56
N ASN A 238 7.14 -16.80 4.66
CA ASN A 238 8.10 -16.61 3.58
C ASN A 238 9.57 -16.64 4.04
N TYR A 239 9.84 -15.96 5.15
CA TYR A 239 11.18 -15.85 5.77
C TYR A 239 11.39 -16.80 6.96
N GLY A 240 10.45 -17.70 7.23
CA GLY A 240 10.46 -18.53 8.42
C GLY A 240 9.82 -17.86 9.64
N CYS A 241 10.15 -18.31 10.84
CA CYS A 241 9.61 -17.79 12.09
C CYS A 241 10.70 -17.71 13.16
N LYS A 242 10.67 -16.66 13.98
CA LYS A 242 11.57 -16.50 15.13
C LYS A 242 10.82 -16.59 16.46
N PRO A 243 11.48 -16.99 17.58
CA PRO A 243 10.93 -16.80 18.91
C PRO A 243 10.62 -15.31 19.16
N GLY A 244 9.49 -15.04 19.82
CA GLY A 244 9.01 -13.69 20.07
C GLY A 244 8.23 -13.07 18.89
N ALA A 245 8.08 -13.79 17.76
CA ALA A 245 7.31 -13.31 16.61
C ALA A 245 5.86 -13.01 16.99
N GLU A 246 5.35 -11.89 16.51
CA GLU A 246 3.99 -11.41 16.77
C GLU A 246 2.97 -12.12 15.89
N TYR A 247 1.88 -12.63 16.49
CA TYR A 247 0.79 -13.28 15.76
C TYR A 247 -0.53 -13.19 16.51
N TYR A 248 -1.64 -13.46 15.81
CA TYR A 248 -2.95 -13.70 16.41
C TYR A 248 -3.68 -14.82 15.67
N PHE A 249 -4.61 -15.49 16.35
CA PHE A 249 -5.55 -16.40 15.71
C PHE A 249 -6.76 -15.66 15.19
N TYR A 250 -7.34 -16.11 14.08
CA TYR A 250 -8.60 -15.58 13.56
C TYR A 250 -9.45 -16.68 12.92
N ASN A 251 -10.69 -16.36 12.59
CA ASN A 251 -11.70 -17.28 12.09
C ASN A 251 -12.08 -18.36 13.12
N VAL A 252 -12.35 -17.93 14.33
CA VAL A 252 -12.77 -18.78 15.45
C VAL A 252 -14.09 -18.26 15.99
N LEU A 253 -15.16 -19.08 15.91
CA LEU A 253 -16.51 -18.64 16.32
C LEU A 253 -16.56 -18.33 17.83
N GLU A 254 -15.85 -19.11 18.66
CA GLU A 254 -15.79 -18.91 20.11
C GLU A 254 -15.11 -17.60 20.52
N GLU A 255 -14.38 -16.96 19.59
CA GLU A 255 -13.71 -15.66 19.77
C GLU A 255 -14.54 -14.49 19.20
N LEU A 256 -15.80 -14.70 18.87
CA LEU A 256 -16.73 -13.63 18.49
C LEU A 256 -17.27 -12.98 19.77
N ASP A 257 -16.42 -12.20 20.46
CA ASP A 257 -16.72 -11.71 21.79
C ASP A 257 -16.48 -10.21 22.00
N ALA A 258 -16.14 -9.47 20.95
CA ALA A 258 -15.95 -8.03 20.97
C ALA A 258 -16.74 -7.28 19.88
N PRO A 259 -17.20 -6.03 20.16
CA PRO A 259 -17.86 -5.20 19.14
C PRO A 259 -16.94 -4.97 17.91
N GLY A 260 -17.50 -5.11 16.73
CA GLY A 260 -16.77 -4.98 15.46
C GLY A 260 -16.16 -6.28 14.95
N GLU A 261 -16.50 -7.40 15.53
CA GLU A 261 -16.08 -8.72 15.04
C GLU A 261 -17.19 -9.43 14.26
N PHE A 262 -16.78 -10.29 13.33
CA PHE A 262 -17.68 -11.17 12.60
C PHE A 262 -17.08 -12.58 12.42
N PHE A 263 -17.96 -13.56 12.22
CA PHE A 263 -17.59 -14.91 11.77
C PHE A 263 -18.52 -15.32 10.63
N LEU A 264 -17.96 -15.77 9.52
CA LEU A 264 -18.69 -16.29 8.38
C LEU A 264 -18.53 -17.81 8.30
N ASP A 265 -19.62 -18.54 8.46
CA ASP A 265 -19.67 -19.96 8.09
C ASP A 265 -19.75 -20.07 6.55
N HIS A 266 -18.61 -20.26 5.91
CA HIS A 266 -18.51 -20.35 4.45
C HIS A 266 -19.27 -21.54 3.85
N THR A 267 -19.53 -22.60 4.62
CA THR A 267 -20.28 -23.77 4.17
C THR A 267 -21.79 -23.49 4.19
N ALA A 268 -22.27 -22.95 5.28
CA ALA A 268 -23.70 -22.65 5.46
C ALA A 268 -24.11 -21.35 4.77
N GLY A 269 -23.20 -20.38 4.63
CA GLY A 269 -23.49 -19.02 4.19
C GLY A 269 -24.19 -18.22 5.28
N VAL A 270 -23.82 -18.47 6.53
CA VAL A 270 -24.37 -17.79 7.71
C VAL A 270 -23.31 -16.87 8.30
N LEU A 271 -23.63 -15.60 8.36
CA LEU A 271 -22.80 -14.56 8.92
C LEU A 271 -23.27 -14.23 10.34
N TYR A 272 -22.35 -14.32 11.28
CA TYR A 272 -22.52 -13.89 12.68
C TYR A 272 -21.76 -12.60 12.87
N VAL A 273 -22.39 -11.57 13.41
CA VAL A 273 -21.77 -10.24 13.61
C VAL A 273 -22.00 -9.73 15.01
N TYR A 274 -20.99 -9.12 15.61
CA TYR A 274 -21.11 -8.26 16.78
C TYR A 274 -20.97 -6.81 16.32
N PRO A 275 -22.04 -6.08 15.99
CA PRO A 275 -21.98 -4.72 15.48
C PRO A 275 -21.23 -3.77 16.42
N TYR A 276 -20.63 -2.69 15.88
CA TYR A 276 -19.99 -1.65 16.71
C TYR A 276 -21.00 -0.93 17.60
N ALA A 277 -22.23 -0.73 17.09
CA ALA A 277 -23.33 -0.18 17.87
C ALA A 277 -24.64 -0.89 17.52
N GLU A 278 -25.56 -0.95 18.47
CA GLU A 278 -26.94 -1.39 18.22
C GLU A 278 -27.62 -0.43 17.23
N GLY A 279 -28.25 -0.99 16.20
CA GLY A 279 -28.89 -0.22 15.13
C GLY A 279 -28.00 0.03 13.91
N ASP A 280 -26.72 -0.36 13.93
CA ASP A 280 -25.86 -0.25 12.76
C ASP A 280 -26.31 -1.19 11.65
N ASP A 281 -26.50 -0.65 10.45
CA ASP A 281 -26.68 -1.47 9.25
C ASP A 281 -25.40 -2.24 8.94
N ILE A 282 -25.59 -3.47 8.45
CA ILE A 282 -24.46 -4.35 8.09
C ILE A 282 -24.31 -4.36 6.58
N GLU A 283 -23.15 -3.95 6.10
CA GLU A 283 -22.77 -4.02 4.69
C GLU A 283 -21.81 -5.20 4.48
N ILE A 284 -22.01 -5.97 3.41
CA ILE A 284 -21.27 -7.19 3.13
C ILE A 284 -20.77 -7.12 1.68
N SER A 285 -19.47 -7.22 1.46
CA SER A 285 -18.88 -7.22 0.11
C SER A 285 -19.07 -8.59 -0.54
N LEU A 286 -19.90 -8.71 -1.55
CA LEU A 286 -20.23 -10.00 -2.19
C LEU A 286 -19.80 -10.07 -3.65
N SER A 287 -19.86 -8.95 -4.40
CA SER A 287 -19.40 -8.95 -5.80
C SER A 287 -17.88 -9.19 -5.88
N GLY A 288 -17.47 -10.27 -6.51
CA GLY A 288 -16.09 -10.55 -6.85
C GLY A 288 -15.55 -9.74 -8.05
N GLN A 289 -16.34 -8.80 -8.57
CA GLN A 289 -15.96 -7.92 -9.69
C GLN A 289 -15.84 -6.48 -9.20
N PRO A 290 -14.97 -5.66 -9.81
CA PRO A 290 -14.96 -4.23 -9.59
C PRO A 290 -16.36 -3.62 -9.90
N ALA A 291 -16.75 -2.59 -9.14
CA ALA A 291 -17.98 -1.89 -9.46
C ALA A 291 -17.90 -1.15 -10.81
N VAL A 292 -16.69 -0.71 -11.16
CA VAL A 292 -16.41 -0.06 -12.44
C VAL A 292 -15.18 -0.69 -13.08
N THR A 293 -15.33 -1.15 -14.31
CA THR A 293 -14.23 -1.57 -15.17
C THR A 293 -14.25 -0.73 -16.45
N VAL A 294 -13.13 -0.12 -16.79
CA VAL A 294 -12.90 0.56 -18.06
C VAL A 294 -11.84 -0.23 -18.81
N ASP A 295 -12.15 -0.69 -20.02
CA ASP A 295 -11.26 -1.52 -20.84
C ASP A 295 -11.19 -1.04 -22.29
N GLY A 296 -10.20 -0.22 -22.60
CA GLY A 296 -9.95 0.32 -23.93
C GLY A 296 -10.77 1.56 -24.31
N ALA A 297 -11.51 2.17 -23.38
CA ALA A 297 -12.14 3.47 -23.62
C ALA A 297 -11.09 4.60 -23.61
N GLU A 298 -11.34 5.61 -24.43
CA GLU A 298 -10.55 6.84 -24.49
C GLU A 298 -11.44 8.05 -24.18
N HIS A 299 -10.88 9.07 -23.52
CA HIS A 299 -11.58 10.31 -23.17
C HIS A 299 -12.89 10.09 -22.39
N LEU A 300 -12.98 9.00 -21.61
CA LEU A 300 -14.10 8.74 -20.71
C LEU A 300 -13.92 9.56 -19.44
N THR A 301 -14.99 10.21 -18.98
CA THR A 301 -15.00 10.91 -17.68
C THR A 301 -16.04 10.27 -16.76
N LEU A 302 -15.60 9.89 -15.54
CA LEU A 302 -16.46 9.47 -14.43
C LEU A 302 -16.30 10.46 -13.29
N SER A 303 -17.39 11.00 -12.76
CA SER A 303 -17.33 12.00 -11.69
C SER A 303 -18.49 11.89 -10.70
N GLY A 304 -18.26 12.29 -9.44
CA GLY A 304 -19.30 12.49 -8.43
C GLY A 304 -19.97 11.21 -7.89
N PHE A 305 -19.48 10.01 -8.20
CA PHE A 305 -20.00 8.76 -7.68
C PHE A 305 -19.35 8.37 -6.34
N THR A 306 -20.14 7.71 -5.50
CA THR A 306 -19.62 6.84 -4.44
C THR A 306 -19.54 5.41 -4.95
N VAL A 307 -18.38 4.75 -4.81
CA VAL A 307 -18.13 3.35 -5.17
C VAL A 307 -17.76 2.58 -3.93
N LYS A 308 -18.51 1.49 -3.58
CA LYS A 308 -18.24 0.77 -2.35
C LYS A 308 -18.62 -0.71 -2.35
N CYS A 309 -18.16 -1.40 -1.33
CA CYS A 309 -18.54 -2.79 -0.97
C CYS A 309 -18.31 -3.80 -2.08
N CYS A 310 -17.17 -3.73 -2.76
CA CYS A 310 -16.74 -4.76 -3.71
C CYS A 310 -15.74 -5.71 -3.04
N ARG A 311 -15.88 -7.01 -3.29
CA ARG A 311 -14.87 -8.03 -2.97
C ARG A 311 -13.79 -8.09 -4.06
N ALA A 312 -13.38 -6.92 -4.50
CA ALA A 312 -12.39 -6.65 -5.56
C ALA A 312 -11.89 -5.21 -5.39
N SER A 313 -11.16 -4.70 -6.35
CA SER A 313 -10.86 -3.26 -6.46
C SER A 313 -12.15 -2.47 -6.76
N GLY A 314 -12.24 -1.23 -6.28
CA GLY A 314 -13.41 -0.39 -6.54
C GLY A 314 -13.55 -0.04 -8.01
N ILE A 315 -12.47 0.48 -8.61
CA ILE A 315 -12.40 0.89 -10.01
C ILE A 315 -11.14 0.30 -10.65
N VAL A 316 -11.30 -0.29 -11.84
CA VAL A 316 -10.20 -0.75 -12.69
C VAL A 316 -10.28 -0.01 -14.02
N LEU A 317 -9.25 0.78 -14.33
CA LEU A 317 -9.15 1.56 -15.55
C LEU A 317 -7.97 1.06 -16.40
N ARG A 318 -8.25 0.60 -17.61
CA ARG A 318 -7.30 0.29 -18.67
C ARG A 318 -7.71 1.09 -19.91
N GLY A 319 -7.16 2.29 -20.07
CA GLY A 319 -7.56 3.21 -21.13
C GLY A 319 -6.63 4.41 -21.22
N ASN A 320 -6.92 5.32 -22.12
CA ASN A 320 -6.11 6.52 -22.36
C ASN A 320 -6.97 7.78 -22.26
N HIS A 321 -6.37 8.88 -21.82
CA HIS A 321 -7.03 10.18 -21.69
C HIS A 321 -8.33 10.16 -20.85
N CYS A 322 -8.48 9.19 -19.96
CA CYS A 322 -9.64 9.05 -19.09
C CYS A 322 -9.50 9.91 -17.83
N THR A 323 -10.63 10.39 -17.33
CA THR A 323 -10.67 11.19 -16.09
C THR A 323 -11.58 10.54 -15.05
N LEU A 324 -11.03 10.30 -13.87
CA LEU A 324 -11.76 9.93 -12.65
C LEU A 324 -11.71 11.15 -11.72
N GLN A 325 -12.86 11.77 -11.46
CA GLN A 325 -12.90 13.04 -10.76
C GLN A 325 -13.94 13.05 -9.64
N GLU A 326 -13.56 13.60 -8.46
CA GLU A 326 -14.47 13.78 -7.34
C GLU A 326 -15.26 12.52 -6.97
N LEU A 327 -14.60 11.37 -7.05
CA LEU A 327 -15.15 10.08 -6.64
C LEU A 327 -14.85 9.81 -5.16
N CYS A 328 -15.79 9.16 -4.47
CA CYS A 328 -15.54 8.56 -3.17
C CYS A 328 -15.48 7.03 -3.33
N VAL A 329 -14.30 6.42 -3.13
CA VAL A 329 -14.12 4.97 -3.21
C VAL A 329 -13.81 4.44 -1.84
N SER A 330 -14.66 3.57 -1.30
CA SER A 330 -14.54 3.10 0.08
C SER A 330 -15.00 1.66 0.28
N ASN A 331 -14.56 1.03 1.38
CA ASN A 331 -15.05 -0.28 1.79
C ASN A 331 -14.89 -1.34 0.69
N VAL A 332 -13.72 -1.40 0.06
CA VAL A 332 -13.41 -2.38 -0.97
C VAL A 332 -12.30 -3.31 -0.48
N ALA A 333 -12.34 -4.58 -0.90
CA ALA A 333 -11.44 -5.59 -0.37
C ALA A 333 -10.05 -5.56 -1.00
N GLU A 334 -9.89 -4.94 -2.15
CA GLU A 334 -8.58 -4.73 -2.77
C GLU A 334 -8.20 -3.23 -2.80
N HIS A 335 -7.64 -2.77 -3.92
CA HIS A 335 -7.28 -1.36 -4.11
C HIS A 335 -8.52 -0.50 -4.38
N GLY A 336 -8.47 0.75 -3.94
CA GLY A 336 -9.53 1.69 -4.27
C GLY A 336 -9.65 1.87 -5.79
N ILE A 337 -8.55 2.28 -6.43
CA ILE A 337 -8.46 2.51 -7.87
C ILE A 337 -7.20 1.86 -8.41
N THR A 338 -7.32 1.11 -9.50
CA THR A 338 -6.17 0.69 -10.31
C THR A 338 -6.30 1.29 -11.71
N ALA A 339 -5.26 1.93 -12.21
CA ALA A 339 -5.28 2.58 -13.51
C ALA A 339 -4.02 2.25 -14.32
N SER A 340 -4.22 2.01 -15.62
CA SER A 340 -3.13 1.81 -16.58
C SER A 340 -3.45 2.44 -17.94
N GLY A 341 -2.38 2.74 -18.70
CA GLY A 341 -2.46 3.44 -19.98
C GLY A 341 -1.74 4.78 -19.94
N SER A 342 -2.19 5.74 -20.70
CA SER A 342 -1.53 7.05 -20.81
C SER A 342 -2.51 8.22 -20.69
N HIS A 343 -2.00 9.37 -20.23
CA HIS A 343 -2.73 10.62 -20.07
C HIS A 343 -4.00 10.51 -19.20
N ASN A 344 -4.07 9.53 -18.30
CA ASN A 344 -5.19 9.39 -17.39
C ASN A 344 -5.04 10.34 -16.20
N ARG A 345 -6.16 10.83 -15.71
CA ARG A 345 -6.20 11.78 -14.60
C ARG A 345 -7.13 11.28 -13.49
N ILE A 346 -6.58 11.13 -12.31
CA ILE A 346 -7.35 10.82 -11.08
C ILE A 346 -7.23 12.05 -10.20
N THR A 347 -8.33 12.78 -10.03
CA THR A 347 -8.30 14.11 -9.40
C THR A 347 -9.43 14.34 -8.42
N GLY A 348 -9.12 14.93 -7.26
CA GLY A 348 -10.11 15.29 -6.23
C GLY A 348 -10.87 14.10 -5.64
N CYS A 349 -10.35 12.89 -5.79
CA CYS A 349 -10.98 11.68 -5.26
C CYS A 349 -10.68 11.48 -3.77
N GLU A 350 -11.63 10.89 -3.06
CA GLU A 350 -11.41 10.33 -1.72
C GLU A 350 -11.33 8.81 -1.82
N VAL A 351 -10.24 8.22 -1.33
CA VAL A 351 -10.05 6.76 -1.30
C VAL A 351 -9.77 6.33 0.13
N THR A 352 -10.64 5.48 0.67
CA THR A 352 -10.56 5.13 2.09
C THR A 352 -11.05 3.71 2.38
N ARG A 353 -10.63 3.13 3.51
CA ARG A 353 -11.06 1.82 4.01
C ARG A 353 -10.93 0.72 2.96
N THR A 354 -9.79 0.68 2.31
CA THR A 354 -9.46 -0.40 1.37
C THR A 354 -8.75 -1.55 2.08
N GLY A 355 -8.97 -2.76 1.64
CA GLY A 355 -8.28 -3.94 2.18
C GLY A 355 -6.80 -3.98 1.77
N LYS A 356 -6.51 -3.50 0.55
CA LYS A 356 -5.15 -3.28 0.02
C LYS A 356 -4.88 -1.77 -0.11
N GLY A 357 -4.01 -1.37 -1.01
CA GLY A 357 -3.61 0.03 -1.20
C GLY A 357 -4.71 0.97 -1.72
N GLY A 358 -4.37 2.25 -1.84
CA GLY A 358 -5.27 3.29 -2.30
C GLY A 358 -5.40 3.32 -3.82
N ILE A 359 -4.46 3.98 -4.51
CA ILE A 359 -4.46 4.20 -5.96
C ILE A 359 -3.18 3.60 -6.56
N LEU A 360 -3.32 2.61 -7.44
CA LEU A 360 -2.21 2.12 -8.25
C LEU A 360 -2.33 2.69 -9.66
N ILE A 361 -1.27 3.34 -10.14
CA ILE A 361 -1.24 3.88 -11.49
C ILE A 361 0.05 3.52 -12.20
N SER A 362 -0.09 3.07 -13.45
CA SER A 362 1.05 2.70 -14.28
C SER A 362 0.86 3.17 -15.71
N GLY A 363 1.96 3.47 -16.40
CA GLY A 363 1.92 3.83 -17.81
C GLY A 363 3.25 4.32 -18.33
N GLY A 364 3.32 4.41 -19.64
CA GLY A 364 4.56 4.67 -20.37
C GLY A 364 5.36 3.38 -20.63
N ASP A 365 6.33 3.48 -21.51
CA ASP A 365 7.17 2.36 -21.93
C ASP A 365 8.63 2.64 -21.55
N ARG A 366 9.17 1.82 -20.67
CA ARG A 366 10.54 1.97 -20.20
C ARG A 366 11.59 1.64 -21.28
N ILE A 367 11.30 0.79 -22.22
CA ILE A 367 12.26 0.47 -23.31
C ILE A 367 12.52 1.68 -24.18
N THR A 368 11.46 2.39 -24.54
CA THR A 368 11.52 3.58 -25.38
C THR A 368 11.58 4.90 -24.61
N LEU A 369 11.46 4.85 -23.28
CA LEU A 369 11.26 6.00 -22.39
C LEU A 369 10.08 6.89 -22.81
N THR A 370 9.07 6.30 -23.43
CA THR A 370 7.84 7.01 -23.78
C THR A 370 7.03 7.29 -22.52
N PRO A 371 6.72 8.56 -22.18
CA PRO A 371 6.00 8.87 -20.96
C PRO A 371 4.55 8.43 -20.99
N GLY A 372 4.02 7.98 -19.85
CA GLY A 372 2.60 7.69 -19.65
C GLY A 372 1.77 8.94 -19.40
N GLU A 373 2.37 9.97 -18.79
CA GLU A 373 1.75 11.26 -18.46
C GLU A 373 0.46 11.14 -17.63
N ASN A 374 0.34 10.05 -16.85
CA ASN A 374 -0.76 9.88 -15.92
C ASN A 374 -0.54 10.74 -14.68
N ARG A 375 -1.64 11.19 -14.04
CA ARG A 375 -1.60 12.04 -12.85
C ARG A 375 -2.55 11.54 -11.77
N VAL A 376 -2.03 11.50 -10.53
CA VAL A 376 -2.83 11.42 -9.31
C VAL A 376 -2.69 12.75 -8.57
N GLU A 377 -3.75 13.51 -8.50
CA GLU A 377 -3.66 14.87 -7.98
C GLU A 377 -4.86 15.27 -7.11
N ASN A 378 -4.59 16.08 -6.08
CA ASN A 378 -5.60 16.65 -5.19
C ASN A 378 -6.54 15.60 -4.55
N CYS A 379 -6.04 14.37 -4.33
CA CYS A 379 -6.79 13.28 -3.73
C CYS A 379 -6.58 13.22 -2.20
N TYR A 380 -7.59 12.73 -1.48
CA TYR A 380 -7.51 12.36 -0.07
C TYR A 380 -7.49 10.84 0.06
N ILE A 381 -6.36 10.28 0.46
CA ILE A 381 -6.12 8.84 0.49
C ILE A 381 -5.76 8.46 1.92
N HIS A 382 -6.65 7.73 2.60
CA HIS A 382 -6.50 7.48 4.03
C HIS A 382 -7.17 6.19 4.49
N HIS A 383 -6.71 5.64 5.63
CA HIS A 383 -7.25 4.39 6.18
C HIS A 383 -7.31 3.27 5.13
N PHE A 384 -6.24 3.09 4.40
CA PHE A 384 -6.07 2.01 3.42
C PHE A 384 -5.16 0.92 3.99
N SER A 385 -5.01 -0.21 3.27
CA SER A 385 -4.21 -1.37 3.70
C SER A 385 -4.68 -1.95 5.04
N GLU A 386 -5.99 -1.95 5.28
CA GLU A 386 -6.54 -2.40 6.56
C GLU A 386 -6.42 -3.92 6.75
N VAL A 387 -6.30 -4.70 5.66
CA VAL A 387 -6.22 -6.17 5.66
C VAL A 387 -4.84 -6.67 5.26
N PHE A 388 -4.32 -6.17 4.14
CA PHE A 388 -2.96 -6.43 3.67
C PHE A 388 -2.11 -5.23 4.09
N ARG A 389 -1.28 -5.42 5.13
CA ARG A 389 -0.72 -4.27 5.85
C ARG A 389 0.61 -3.77 5.32
N THR A 390 1.34 -4.58 4.56
CA THR A 390 2.67 -4.20 4.04
C THR A 390 2.70 -4.18 2.52
N TYR A 391 3.52 -3.31 1.95
CA TYR A 391 3.68 -3.12 0.49
C TYR A 391 2.37 -2.93 -0.27
N GLN A 392 1.47 -2.17 0.33
CA GLN A 392 0.19 -1.77 -0.24
C GLN A 392 0.05 -0.25 -0.10
N PRO A 393 0.72 0.52 -0.95
CA PRO A 393 0.85 1.96 -0.78
C PRO A 393 -0.46 2.73 -0.97
N GLY A 394 -0.51 3.94 -0.41
CA GLY A 394 -1.58 4.89 -0.70
C GLY A 394 -1.59 5.28 -2.17
N VAL A 395 -0.41 5.56 -2.74
CA VAL A 395 -0.20 5.70 -4.18
C VAL A 395 0.97 4.82 -4.61
N GLY A 396 0.69 3.86 -5.51
CA GLY A 396 1.69 3.13 -6.28
C GLY A 396 1.88 3.79 -7.63
N LEU A 397 3.08 4.34 -7.91
CA LEU A 397 3.38 5.12 -9.11
C LEU A 397 4.45 4.41 -9.95
N TYR A 398 4.05 3.85 -11.11
CA TYR A 398 4.95 2.99 -11.89
C TYR A 398 5.02 3.39 -13.35
N GLY A 399 6.16 3.07 -14.02
CA GLY A 399 6.37 3.26 -15.44
C GLY A 399 7.24 4.45 -15.79
N VAL A 400 6.81 5.34 -16.69
CA VAL A 400 7.60 6.48 -17.17
C VAL A 400 6.79 7.76 -17.15
N GLY A 401 7.33 8.85 -16.58
CA GLY A 401 6.80 10.20 -16.68
C GLY A 401 5.42 10.41 -16.03
N ASN A 402 5.05 9.59 -15.05
CA ASN A 402 3.81 9.74 -14.30
C ASN A 402 4.00 10.66 -13.09
N VAL A 403 2.93 11.26 -12.59
CA VAL A 403 2.99 12.33 -11.58
C VAL A 403 2.03 12.05 -10.42
N CYS A 404 2.54 12.16 -9.19
CA CYS A 404 1.76 12.17 -7.95
C CYS A 404 1.93 13.52 -7.27
N THR A 405 0.86 14.33 -7.19
CA THR A 405 0.99 15.73 -6.78
C THR A 405 -0.21 16.25 -5.97
N HIS A 406 0.04 17.13 -4.99
CA HIS A 406 -0.98 17.81 -4.19
C HIS A 406 -1.97 16.86 -3.48
N ASN A 407 -1.53 15.67 -3.10
CA ASN A 407 -2.38 14.72 -2.38
C ASN A 407 -2.17 14.86 -0.86
N GLU A 408 -3.18 14.48 -0.11
CA GLU A 408 -3.09 14.22 1.32
C GLU A 408 -3.18 12.70 1.54
N ILE A 409 -2.13 12.09 2.12
CA ILE A 409 -2.02 10.64 2.29
C ILE A 409 -1.69 10.35 3.75
N CYS A 410 -2.57 9.63 4.44
CA CYS A 410 -2.40 9.42 5.88
C CYS A 410 -3.11 8.18 6.43
N PHE A 411 -2.86 7.89 7.72
CA PHE A 411 -3.42 6.77 8.47
C PHE A 411 -3.18 5.42 7.78
N THR A 412 -1.91 5.13 7.49
CA THR A 412 -1.49 3.90 6.83
C THR A 412 -0.57 3.05 7.70
N PRO A 413 -0.69 1.71 7.63
CA PRO A 413 0.22 0.81 8.33
C PRO A 413 1.65 0.81 7.76
N HIS A 414 1.82 1.04 6.47
CA HIS A 414 3.10 0.97 5.75
C HIS A 414 3.29 2.21 4.85
N GLU A 415 3.88 2.07 3.67
CA GLU A 415 4.24 3.18 2.79
C GLU A 415 3.04 4.05 2.37
N ALA A 416 3.24 5.35 2.33
CA ALA A 416 2.26 6.27 1.73
C ALA A 416 2.40 6.29 0.20
N ILE A 417 3.63 6.33 -0.30
CA ILE A 417 3.92 6.29 -1.74
C ILE A 417 5.03 5.26 -2.00
N GLU A 418 4.74 4.30 -2.88
CA GLU A 418 5.73 3.42 -3.48
C GLU A 418 5.86 3.75 -4.98
N TYR A 419 7.09 3.78 -5.50
CA TYR A 419 7.28 4.10 -6.90
C TYR A 419 8.36 3.26 -7.56
N GLY A 420 8.28 3.12 -8.90
CA GLY A 420 9.27 2.39 -9.68
C GLY A 420 9.20 2.68 -11.16
N GLY A 421 10.32 3.13 -11.73
CA GLY A 421 10.38 3.48 -13.14
C GLY A 421 11.32 4.65 -13.43
N ASN A 422 10.98 5.42 -14.46
CA ASN A 422 11.83 6.51 -14.95
C ASN A 422 11.04 7.83 -15.01
N ASP A 423 11.70 8.93 -14.73
CA ASP A 423 11.15 10.30 -14.84
C ASP A 423 9.84 10.53 -14.08
N LEU A 424 9.63 9.80 -13.01
CA LEU A 424 8.47 9.95 -12.14
C LEU A 424 8.61 11.20 -11.28
N ILE A 425 7.50 11.89 -11.04
CA ILE A 425 7.47 13.11 -10.23
C ILE A 425 6.53 12.92 -9.04
N ILE A 426 7.06 13.13 -7.84
CA ILE A 426 6.33 13.10 -6.56
C ILE A 426 6.52 14.45 -5.89
N GLU A 427 5.48 15.29 -5.91
CA GLU A 427 5.63 16.67 -5.48
C GLU A 427 4.40 17.22 -4.76
N TYR A 428 4.62 18.18 -3.87
CA TYR A 428 3.56 18.90 -3.15
C TYR A 428 2.56 18.01 -2.40
N ASN A 429 2.94 16.79 -2.00
CA ASN A 429 2.08 15.92 -1.21
C ASN A 429 2.28 16.19 0.29
N ASN A 430 1.19 16.12 1.07
CA ASN A 430 1.21 16.11 2.52
C ASN A 430 1.02 14.69 3.02
N ILE A 431 2.06 14.11 3.61
CA ILE A 431 2.09 12.74 4.13
C ILE A 431 2.21 12.80 5.64
N HIS A 432 1.29 12.18 6.36
CA HIS A 432 1.33 12.16 7.81
C HIS A 432 0.63 10.93 8.40
N ASP A 433 0.89 10.64 9.67
CA ASP A 433 0.33 9.46 10.33
C ASP A 433 0.52 8.17 9.52
N ALA A 434 1.70 8.02 8.91
CA ALA A 434 2.04 6.92 8.01
C ALA A 434 3.05 5.95 8.64
N VAL A 435 3.21 4.77 8.04
CA VAL A 435 4.19 3.73 8.40
C VAL A 435 4.07 3.31 9.88
N ARG A 436 2.85 3.00 10.33
CA ARG A 436 2.57 2.76 11.77
C ARG A 436 2.95 1.36 12.27
N TYR A 437 3.20 0.39 11.37
CA TYR A 437 3.38 -1.03 11.72
C TYR A 437 4.69 -1.66 11.23
N SER A 438 5.60 -0.89 10.62
CA SER A 438 6.90 -1.38 10.18
C SER A 438 8.02 -0.40 10.51
N GLU A 439 9.21 -0.93 10.75
CA GLU A 439 10.41 -0.15 11.02
C GLU A 439 11.28 0.00 9.76
N ASP A 440 11.57 -1.10 9.07
CA ASP A 440 12.33 -1.11 7.81
C ASP A 440 11.44 -0.75 6.62
N ALA A 441 10.96 0.48 6.61
CA ALA A 441 10.05 1.04 5.62
C ALA A 441 10.19 2.56 5.55
N GLY A 442 9.70 3.16 4.46
CA GLY A 442 9.71 4.61 4.27
C GLY A 442 8.32 5.18 3.96
N ALA A 443 8.06 6.43 4.34
CA ALA A 443 6.82 7.09 3.94
C ALA A 443 6.74 7.25 2.41
N ILE A 444 7.88 7.56 1.76
CA ILE A 444 8.07 7.43 0.31
C ILE A 444 9.18 6.39 0.10
N TYR A 445 8.90 5.35 -0.67
CA TYR A 445 9.77 4.19 -0.82
C TYR A 445 10.00 3.79 -2.27
N ALA A 446 11.24 3.43 -2.61
CA ALA A 446 11.60 2.70 -3.82
C ALA A 446 12.93 1.96 -3.62
N GLY A 447 13.15 0.87 -4.39
CA GLY A 447 14.39 0.11 -4.21
C GLY A 447 14.75 -0.84 -5.34
N LYS A 448 15.92 -1.47 -5.19
CA LYS A 448 16.37 -2.66 -5.92
C LYS A 448 16.57 -2.50 -7.44
N ASN A 449 16.82 -1.29 -7.96
CA ASN A 449 16.99 -1.14 -9.41
C ASN A 449 17.91 0.02 -9.80
N TRP A 450 19.05 -0.27 -10.41
CA TRP A 450 19.98 0.75 -10.92
C TRP A 450 19.47 1.52 -12.14
N THR A 451 18.41 1.05 -12.80
CA THR A 451 17.88 1.70 -14.02
C THR A 451 16.70 2.64 -13.75
N TYR A 452 16.28 2.80 -12.48
CA TYR A 452 15.24 3.75 -12.13
C TYR A 452 15.80 5.18 -12.04
N PHE A 453 16.08 5.78 -13.20
CA PHE A 453 16.70 7.10 -13.32
C PHE A 453 15.69 8.21 -13.60
N GLY A 454 16.05 9.43 -13.20
CA GLY A 454 15.29 10.64 -13.50
C GLY A 454 14.10 10.90 -12.59
N CYS A 455 13.84 10.07 -11.58
CA CYS A 455 12.75 10.29 -10.65
C CYS A 455 13.06 11.46 -9.69
N VAL A 456 12.03 12.28 -9.43
CA VAL A 456 12.14 13.50 -8.64
C VAL A 456 11.13 13.51 -7.50
N ILE A 457 11.61 13.65 -6.28
CA ILE A 457 10.81 13.85 -5.07
C ILE A 457 11.06 15.26 -4.56
N ARG A 458 10.06 16.15 -4.61
CA ARG A 458 10.27 17.55 -4.24
C ARG A 458 9.05 18.20 -3.60
N TYR A 459 9.33 19.17 -2.72
CA TYR A 459 8.31 20.05 -2.15
C TYR A 459 7.21 19.33 -1.36
N ASN A 460 7.47 18.09 -0.90
CA ASN A 460 6.54 17.34 -0.07
C ASN A 460 6.72 17.70 1.40
N ILE A 461 5.66 17.51 2.17
CA ILE A 461 5.70 17.48 3.64
C ILE A 461 5.55 16.03 4.08
N ILE A 462 6.46 15.57 4.96
CA ILE A 462 6.39 14.26 5.61
C ILE A 462 6.53 14.49 7.11
N ARG A 463 5.53 14.08 7.89
CA ARG A 463 5.53 14.30 9.34
C ARG A 463 4.75 13.22 10.09
N ASP A 464 5.04 13.10 11.38
CA ASP A 464 4.29 12.26 12.31
C ASP A 464 4.17 10.79 11.83
N ILE A 465 5.27 10.23 11.28
CA ILE A 465 5.33 8.83 10.82
C ILE A 465 5.80 7.89 11.93
N GLY A 466 5.56 6.59 11.75
CA GLY A 466 5.96 5.56 12.73
C GLY A 466 5.10 5.52 14.00
N SER A 467 5.66 4.97 15.06
CA SER A 467 5.02 4.86 16.37
C SER A 467 6.08 5.01 17.48
N GLU A 468 5.69 4.93 18.74
CA GLU A 468 6.64 4.97 19.87
C GLU A 468 7.69 3.85 19.81
N LYS A 469 7.36 2.71 19.21
CA LYS A 469 8.23 1.53 19.13
C LYS A 469 8.92 1.38 17.78
N LEU A 470 8.26 1.79 16.70
CA LEU A 470 8.70 1.57 15.32
C LEU A 470 9.20 2.87 14.70
N LYS A 471 10.40 2.83 14.17
CA LYS A 471 11.13 4.00 13.70
C LYS A 471 11.42 3.92 12.19
N PRO A 472 10.40 4.15 11.35
CA PRO A 472 10.58 4.17 9.90
C PRO A 472 11.33 5.41 9.42
N VAL A 473 11.75 5.34 8.17
CA VAL A 473 12.44 6.40 7.42
C VAL A 473 11.44 7.33 6.74
N GLY A 474 11.80 8.59 6.56
CA GLY A 474 10.99 9.55 5.82
C GLY A 474 10.93 9.24 4.33
N ILE A 475 12.03 9.46 3.61
CA ILE A 475 12.22 9.05 2.22
C ILE A 475 13.26 7.94 2.20
N TYR A 476 12.88 6.75 1.72
CA TYR A 476 13.73 5.57 1.74
C TYR A 476 14.01 5.07 0.32
N TRP A 477 15.26 5.28 -0.12
CA TRP A 477 15.82 4.69 -1.33
C TRP A 477 16.60 3.44 -0.97
N ASP A 478 15.91 2.32 -1.00
CA ASP A 478 16.38 1.08 -0.45
C ASP A 478 17.12 0.23 -1.48
N ASP A 479 17.93 -0.69 -0.96
CA ASP A 479 18.55 -1.79 -1.68
C ASP A 479 19.17 -1.43 -3.03
N GLY A 480 19.86 -0.28 -3.10
CA GLY A 480 20.67 0.08 -4.26
C GLY A 480 19.91 0.62 -5.46
N ILE A 481 18.81 1.32 -5.26
CA ILE A 481 18.23 2.14 -6.34
C ILE A 481 19.24 3.22 -6.76
N ALA A 482 19.17 3.70 -8.02
CA ALA A 482 20.10 4.73 -8.50
C ALA A 482 19.39 5.86 -9.24
N GLY A 483 20.08 7.02 -9.42
CA GLY A 483 19.64 8.13 -10.24
C GLY A 483 18.45 8.92 -9.71
N GLN A 484 18.27 9.01 -8.39
CA GLN A 484 17.16 9.66 -7.71
C GLN A 484 17.49 11.10 -7.33
N SER A 485 16.49 11.98 -7.35
CA SER A 485 16.64 13.38 -6.91
C SER A 485 15.61 13.73 -5.84
N ALA A 486 16.07 14.31 -4.72
CA ALA A 486 15.19 14.86 -3.68
C ALA A 486 15.63 16.28 -3.30
N TYR A 487 14.71 17.23 -3.43
CA TYR A 487 15.00 18.62 -3.04
C TYR A 487 13.75 19.38 -2.61
N GLY A 488 13.94 20.35 -1.70
CA GLY A 488 12.87 21.20 -1.21
C GLY A 488 11.78 20.47 -0.42
N ASN A 489 12.05 19.26 0.09
CA ASN A 489 11.11 18.54 0.94
C ASN A 489 11.26 19.01 2.39
N LEU A 490 10.16 18.99 3.14
CA LEU A 490 10.11 19.26 4.57
C LEU A 490 9.77 17.98 5.31
N LEU A 491 10.69 17.50 6.15
CA LEU A 491 10.53 16.30 6.96
C LEU A 491 10.55 16.69 8.45
N ILE A 492 9.50 16.36 9.19
CA ILE A 492 9.31 16.76 10.58
C ILE A 492 9.10 15.52 11.45
N ASN A 493 9.88 15.40 12.52
CA ASN A 493 9.77 14.32 13.52
C ASN A 493 9.80 12.92 12.87
N THR A 494 10.73 12.70 11.93
CA THR A 494 10.97 11.36 11.40
C THR A 494 11.71 10.53 12.47
N PRO A 495 11.15 9.40 12.92
CA PRO A 495 11.65 8.74 14.12
C PRO A 495 13.00 8.02 13.93
N ASP A 496 13.38 7.70 12.68
CA ASP A 496 14.72 7.24 12.32
C ASP A 496 15.43 8.32 11.49
N HIS A 497 15.63 8.08 10.22
CA HIS A 497 16.27 9.01 9.30
C HIS A 497 15.25 9.83 8.50
N ALA A 498 15.53 11.11 8.24
CA ALA A 498 14.73 11.83 7.27
C ALA A 498 14.93 11.26 5.86
N PHE A 499 16.20 10.95 5.51
CA PHE A 499 16.56 10.25 4.27
C PHE A 499 17.37 8.99 4.61
N GLY A 500 16.89 7.83 4.16
CA GLY A 500 17.62 6.56 4.16
C GLY A 500 18.02 6.21 2.73
N ILE A 501 19.31 6.04 2.48
CA ILE A 501 19.86 5.70 1.17
C ILE A 501 20.69 4.43 1.31
N GLY A 502 20.07 3.31 0.92
CA GLY A 502 20.66 1.98 0.98
C GLY A 502 21.49 1.67 -0.25
N GLY A 503 22.69 2.26 -0.39
CA GLY A 503 23.54 2.07 -1.56
C GLY A 503 23.09 2.85 -2.80
N GLY A 504 23.40 2.32 -4.01
CA GLY A 504 23.12 2.99 -5.28
C GLY A 504 24.05 4.17 -5.59
N HIS A 505 23.82 4.84 -6.72
CA HIS A 505 24.70 5.90 -7.24
C HIS A 505 23.91 7.00 -7.96
N ASN A 506 24.55 8.12 -8.28
CA ASN A 506 23.98 9.25 -9.02
C ASN A 506 22.75 9.88 -8.33
N HIS A 507 22.77 9.97 -7.01
CA HIS A 507 21.71 10.63 -6.26
C HIS A 507 21.95 12.12 -6.10
N LEU A 508 20.86 12.90 -6.09
CA LEU A 508 20.86 14.31 -5.74
C LEU A 508 19.98 14.52 -4.49
N VAL A 509 20.59 14.92 -3.38
CA VAL A 509 19.85 15.26 -2.13
C VAL A 509 20.29 16.64 -1.67
N CYS A 510 19.54 17.68 -2.01
CA CYS A 510 19.93 19.04 -1.70
C CYS A 510 18.75 19.95 -1.39
N GLY A 511 18.95 20.96 -0.53
CA GLY A 511 17.94 21.97 -0.22
C GLY A 511 16.68 21.42 0.45
N ASN A 512 16.75 20.28 1.13
CA ASN A 512 15.69 19.76 1.97
C ASN A 512 15.79 20.31 3.39
N VAL A 513 14.71 20.25 4.14
CA VAL A 513 14.65 20.67 5.55
C VAL A 513 14.25 19.48 6.41
N SER A 514 15.08 19.12 7.37
CA SER A 514 14.81 18.08 8.36
C SER A 514 14.71 18.69 9.75
N ILE A 515 13.60 18.47 10.43
CA ILE A 515 13.33 18.97 11.78
C ILE A 515 13.08 17.77 12.71
N GLY A 516 13.97 17.56 13.70
CA GLY A 516 13.77 16.55 14.73
C GLY A 516 13.87 15.10 14.24
N SER A 517 14.81 14.76 13.37
CA SER A 517 15.07 13.37 12.99
C SER A 517 15.68 12.59 14.16
N GLY A 518 15.18 11.38 14.41
CA GLY A 518 15.55 10.60 15.59
C GLY A 518 16.96 10.03 15.55
N SER A 519 17.41 9.48 14.40
CA SER A 519 18.76 8.91 14.27
C SER A 519 19.72 9.83 13.52
N SER A 520 19.38 10.26 12.31
CA SER A 520 20.11 11.28 11.57
C SER A 520 19.23 11.92 10.50
N ALA A 521 19.60 13.10 10.01
CA ALA A 521 18.89 13.70 8.88
C ALA A 521 19.13 12.87 7.60
N ILE A 522 20.35 12.39 7.39
CA ILE A 522 20.69 11.59 6.21
C ILE A 522 21.53 10.38 6.63
N PHE A 523 21.04 9.20 6.26
CA PHE A 523 21.78 7.95 6.26
C PHE A 523 22.08 7.54 4.82
N TYR A 524 23.36 7.22 4.51
CA TYR A 524 23.77 6.71 3.19
C TYR A 524 24.85 5.65 3.36
N ASP A 525 24.51 4.40 3.17
CA ASP A 525 25.43 3.27 3.24
C ASP A 525 25.99 2.86 1.86
N ASP A 526 26.80 1.83 1.84
CA ASP A 526 27.44 1.28 0.65
C ASP A 526 27.14 -0.21 0.46
N ARG A 527 25.93 -0.64 0.85
CA ARG A 527 25.52 -2.07 0.84
C ARG A 527 25.77 -2.80 -0.47
N ASN A 528 25.67 -2.13 -1.62
CA ASN A 528 25.98 -2.73 -2.91
C ASN A 528 27.48 -3.05 -3.03
N ARG A 529 28.36 -2.11 -2.62
CA ARG A 529 29.79 -2.32 -2.63
C ARG A 529 30.21 -3.34 -1.57
N ASP A 530 29.66 -3.24 -0.36
CA ASP A 530 29.89 -4.21 0.72
C ASP A 530 29.49 -5.62 0.26
N GLY A 531 28.33 -5.77 -0.35
CA GLY A 531 27.86 -7.04 -0.90
C GLY A 531 28.78 -7.61 -1.97
N PHE A 532 29.31 -6.78 -2.85
CA PHE A 532 30.19 -7.20 -3.94
C PHE A 532 31.63 -7.46 -3.47
N VAL A 533 32.23 -6.52 -2.73
CA VAL A 533 33.67 -6.54 -2.40
C VAL A 533 33.96 -7.37 -1.16
N HIS A 534 33.08 -7.25 -0.15
CA HIS A 534 33.30 -7.86 1.17
C HIS A 534 32.40 -9.06 1.45
N HIS A 535 31.61 -9.47 0.46
CA HIS A 535 30.61 -10.54 0.59
C HIS A 535 29.65 -10.33 1.76
N GLY A 536 29.29 -9.08 2.00
CA GLY A 536 28.33 -8.68 3.03
C GLY A 536 26.93 -9.24 2.82
N SER A 537 26.00 -8.87 3.65
CA SER A 537 24.62 -9.41 3.63
C SER A 537 23.89 -9.20 2.30
N PHE A 538 24.30 -8.20 1.51
CA PHE A 538 23.71 -7.87 0.20
C PHE A 538 24.36 -8.57 -1.00
N ARG A 539 25.30 -9.51 -0.77
CA ARG A 539 26.08 -10.20 -1.82
C ARG A 539 25.20 -10.88 -2.87
N ALA A 540 24.12 -11.54 -2.46
CA ALA A 540 23.23 -12.24 -3.36
C ALA A 540 22.57 -11.32 -4.42
N ALA A 541 22.49 -10.03 -4.16
CA ALA A 541 21.93 -9.04 -5.08
C ALA A 541 22.98 -8.46 -6.07
N THR A 542 24.29 -8.60 -5.79
CA THR A 542 25.33 -7.87 -6.51
C THR A 542 26.56 -8.69 -6.92
N GLU A 543 26.82 -9.88 -6.32
CA GLU A 543 28.09 -10.61 -6.46
C GLU A 543 28.33 -11.22 -7.86
N HIS A 544 27.27 -11.65 -8.55
CA HIS A 544 27.34 -12.36 -9.83
C HIS A 544 26.55 -11.64 -10.92
N GLU A 545 26.88 -11.96 -12.19
CA GLU A 545 26.20 -11.40 -13.35
C GLU A 545 24.70 -11.72 -13.38
N ASP A 546 24.26 -12.84 -12.80
CA ASP A 546 22.89 -13.25 -12.66
C ASP A 546 22.22 -12.75 -11.37
N SER A 547 22.91 -11.94 -10.57
CA SER A 547 22.34 -11.25 -9.42
C SER A 547 21.35 -10.16 -9.86
N ILE A 548 20.33 -9.90 -9.02
CA ILE A 548 19.14 -9.12 -9.40
C ILE A 548 19.44 -7.75 -10.01
N HIS A 549 20.41 -7.02 -9.46
CA HIS A 549 20.77 -5.69 -9.98
C HIS A 549 21.37 -5.77 -11.38
N TRP A 550 22.23 -6.77 -11.64
CA TRP A 550 22.83 -6.98 -12.94
C TRP A 550 21.83 -7.46 -13.99
N VAL A 551 20.88 -8.33 -13.61
CA VAL A 551 19.80 -8.77 -14.49
C VAL A 551 18.95 -7.57 -14.89
N ARG A 552 18.46 -6.80 -13.90
CA ARG A 552 17.64 -5.60 -14.15
C ARG A 552 18.35 -4.52 -14.97
N LEU A 553 19.66 -4.38 -14.79
CA LEU A 553 20.46 -3.48 -15.60
C LEU A 553 20.47 -3.91 -17.08
N ARG A 554 20.66 -5.21 -17.36
CA ARG A 554 20.69 -5.74 -18.73
C ARG A 554 19.33 -5.82 -19.41
N GLU A 555 18.23 -5.78 -18.68
CA GLU A 555 16.88 -5.73 -19.23
C GLU A 555 16.59 -4.41 -19.98
N MET A 556 17.36 -3.36 -19.71
CA MET A 556 17.19 -2.05 -20.33
C MET A 556 18.30 -1.76 -21.34
N PRO A 557 18.01 -1.07 -22.46
CA PRO A 557 19.01 -0.69 -23.46
C PRO A 557 19.82 0.55 -23.01
N TYR A 558 20.32 0.53 -21.77
CA TYR A 558 20.85 1.71 -21.08
C TYR A 558 22.11 2.35 -21.73
N LYS A 559 22.83 1.61 -22.60
CA LYS A 559 24.00 2.10 -23.35
C LYS A 559 23.65 2.62 -24.75
N GLU A 560 22.41 2.55 -25.17
CA GLU A 560 22.02 2.79 -26.56
C GLU A 560 20.85 3.77 -26.67
N GLY A 561 20.74 4.43 -27.85
CA GLY A 561 19.59 5.23 -28.24
C GLY A 561 19.19 6.27 -27.21
N ILE A 562 17.87 6.39 -27.00
CA ILE A 562 17.27 7.39 -26.10
C ILE A 562 17.73 7.24 -24.64
N TRP A 563 18.08 6.03 -24.20
CA TRP A 563 18.60 5.80 -22.86
C TRP A 563 19.96 6.44 -22.64
N ALA A 564 20.89 6.23 -23.59
CA ALA A 564 22.24 6.81 -23.52
C ALA A 564 22.22 8.34 -23.67
N GLU A 565 21.32 8.86 -24.48
CA GLU A 565 21.13 10.30 -24.66
C GLU A 565 20.57 10.96 -23.39
N LYS A 566 19.58 10.34 -22.78
CA LYS A 566 18.87 10.90 -21.62
C LYS A 566 19.58 10.67 -20.31
N TYR A 567 20.21 9.51 -20.13
CA TYR A 567 20.91 9.12 -18.91
C TYR A 567 22.40 8.81 -19.20
N PRO A 568 23.22 9.79 -19.62
CA PRO A 568 24.61 9.55 -20.00
C PRO A 568 25.45 8.97 -18.84
N ALA A 569 25.13 9.30 -17.61
CA ALA A 569 25.79 8.72 -16.44
C ALA A 569 25.53 7.21 -16.30
N LEU A 570 24.31 6.76 -16.58
CA LEU A 570 23.97 5.34 -16.61
C LEU A 570 24.64 4.62 -17.77
N ALA A 571 24.69 5.25 -18.94
CA ALA A 571 25.34 4.69 -20.13
C ALA A 571 26.87 4.52 -19.94
N ALA A 572 27.49 5.38 -19.13
CA ALA A 572 28.93 5.34 -18.81
C ALA A 572 29.34 4.20 -17.89
N LEU A 573 28.39 3.47 -17.29
CA LEU A 573 28.69 2.42 -16.31
C LEU A 573 29.66 1.38 -16.85
N VAL A 574 30.66 1.07 -16.03
CA VAL A 574 31.69 0.04 -16.24
C VAL A 574 31.19 -1.27 -15.67
N THR A 575 31.00 -2.28 -16.51
CA THR A 575 30.47 -3.59 -16.10
C THR A 575 31.53 -4.69 -16.05
N ASP A 576 32.80 -4.36 -16.16
CA ASP A 576 33.93 -5.27 -15.97
C ASP A 576 34.21 -5.43 -14.48
N PHE A 577 34.01 -6.61 -13.94
CA PHE A 577 34.18 -6.93 -12.52
C PHE A 577 35.63 -6.77 -12.04
N SER A 578 36.63 -6.84 -12.94
CA SER A 578 38.01 -6.55 -12.60
C SER A 578 38.27 -5.07 -12.27
N ARG A 579 37.35 -4.19 -12.66
CA ARG A 579 37.39 -2.74 -12.45
C ARG A 579 36.45 -2.29 -11.31
N TYR A 580 36.22 -3.12 -10.29
CA TYR A 580 35.31 -2.84 -9.19
C TYR A 580 35.61 -1.57 -8.37
N ASP A 581 36.84 -1.06 -8.45
CA ASP A 581 37.25 0.21 -7.83
C ASP A 581 37.06 1.46 -8.72
N ASP A 582 36.60 1.25 -9.96
CA ASP A 582 36.28 2.36 -10.86
C ASP A 582 35.04 3.12 -10.32
N PRO A 583 35.02 4.46 -10.28
CA PRO A 583 33.87 5.23 -9.88
C PRO A 583 32.59 4.87 -10.66
N ASP A 584 32.72 4.48 -11.93
CA ASP A 584 31.59 4.10 -12.78
C ASP A 584 31.17 2.64 -12.63
N PHE A 585 31.74 1.87 -11.69
CA PHE A 585 31.28 0.51 -11.40
C PHE A 585 29.97 0.55 -10.59
N PRO A 586 28.86 -0.10 -11.02
CA PRO A 586 27.52 0.12 -10.50
C PRO A 586 27.33 -0.13 -9.00
N CYS A 587 28.20 -0.97 -8.39
CA CYS A 587 28.12 -1.23 -6.95
C CYS A 587 28.71 -0.09 -6.10
N ASN A 588 29.46 0.85 -6.70
CA ASN A 588 30.03 1.96 -5.95
C ASN A 588 28.99 3.07 -5.73
N PRO A 589 28.92 3.64 -4.52
CA PRO A 589 28.02 4.73 -4.20
C PRO A 589 28.57 6.07 -4.74
N SER A 590 28.66 6.18 -6.07
CA SER A 590 29.40 7.21 -6.79
C SER A 590 28.52 8.29 -7.40
N HIS A 591 29.14 9.41 -7.75
CA HIS A 591 28.51 10.51 -8.48
C HIS A 591 27.26 11.10 -7.83
N SER A 592 27.05 10.86 -6.54
CA SER A 592 25.99 11.48 -5.79
C SER A 592 26.40 12.86 -5.28
N LEU A 593 25.43 13.76 -5.15
CA LEU A 593 25.61 15.09 -4.57
C LEU A 593 24.66 15.22 -3.38
N VAL A 594 25.21 15.35 -2.18
CA VAL A 594 24.49 15.49 -0.93
C VAL A 594 24.97 16.75 -0.24
N GLU A 595 24.23 17.85 -0.33
CA GLU A 595 24.65 19.14 0.23
C GLU A 595 23.49 20.10 0.49
N ASN A 596 23.76 21.15 1.23
CA ASN A 596 22.81 22.26 1.49
C ASN A 596 21.45 21.83 2.04
N ASN A 597 21.34 20.67 2.70
CA ASN A 597 20.14 20.28 3.43
C ASN A 597 20.18 20.96 4.81
N ILE A 598 19.08 21.57 5.23
CA ILE A 598 19.00 22.21 6.53
C ILE A 598 18.61 21.16 7.56
N VAL A 599 19.38 21.09 8.64
CA VAL A 599 19.15 20.21 9.77
C VAL A 599 18.82 21.04 11.00
N ILE A 600 17.66 20.81 11.59
CA ILE A 600 17.20 21.47 12.79
C ILE A 600 16.98 20.43 13.88
N ARG A 601 17.89 20.37 14.86
CA ARG A 601 17.82 19.44 15.99
C ARG A 601 18.77 19.88 17.10
N ASP A 602 18.48 19.46 18.32
CA ASP A 602 19.29 19.77 19.50
C ASP A 602 20.74 19.34 19.28
N SER A 603 21.68 20.28 19.39
CA SER A 603 23.10 20.03 19.26
C SER A 603 23.68 19.13 20.36
N ALA A 604 22.98 18.96 21.48
CA ALA A 604 23.33 18.02 22.54
C ALA A 604 23.00 16.55 22.18
N ASP A 605 22.25 16.31 21.11
CA ASP A 605 21.95 14.95 20.64
C ASP A 605 23.24 14.26 20.16
N PRO A 606 23.61 13.08 20.72
CA PRO A 606 24.81 12.36 20.33
C PRO A 606 24.76 11.77 18.92
N ASN A 607 23.58 11.71 18.31
CA ASN A 607 23.42 11.17 16.96
C ASN A 607 23.96 12.16 15.91
N PRO A 608 24.71 11.71 14.90
CA PRO A 608 25.22 12.60 13.87
C PRO A 608 24.11 13.07 12.94
N ASP A 609 24.20 14.32 12.47
CA ASP A 609 23.29 14.82 11.43
C ASP A 609 23.37 14.00 10.14
N LEU A 610 24.57 13.53 9.82
CA LEU A 610 24.87 12.71 8.66
C LEU A 610 25.55 11.41 9.07
N ASN A 611 24.92 10.31 8.79
CA ASN A 611 25.49 8.97 8.92
C ASN A 611 25.81 8.42 7.53
N ILE A 612 27.01 8.71 7.04
CA ILE A 612 27.42 8.46 5.66
C ILE A 612 28.68 7.59 5.63
N ALA A 613 28.62 6.48 4.92
CA ALA A 613 29.72 5.53 4.76
C ALA A 613 30.97 6.19 4.14
N ALA A 614 32.14 5.67 4.50
CA ALA A 614 33.45 6.21 4.01
C ALA A 614 33.56 6.09 2.48
N SER A 615 33.07 5.03 1.88
CA SER A 615 33.06 4.84 0.43
C SER A 615 32.17 5.86 -0.30
N VAL A 616 31.02 6.25 0.29
CA VAL A 616 30.19 7.35 -0.25
C VAL A 616 31.02 8.64 -0.31
N ARG A 617 31.74 9.01 0.77
CA ARG A 617 32.59 10.19 0.80
C ARG A 617 33.79 10.09 -0.16
N ARG A 618 34.24 8.85 -0.50
CA ARG A 618 35.28 8.60 -1.49
C ARG A 618 34.83 8.84 -2.93
N TYR A 619 33.61 8.43 -3.26
CA TYR A 619 33.12 8.37 -4.65
C TYR A 619 32.07 9.43 -4.98
N SER A 620 31.55 10.13 -4.00
CA SER A 620 30.48 11.12 -4.12
C SER A 620 30.88 12.45 -3.46
N THR A 621 30.15 13.50 -3.76
CA THR A 621 30.31 14.80 -3.11
C THR A 621 29.34 14.91 -1.93
N VAL A 622 29.91 15.08 -0.74
CA VAL A 622 29.15 15.37 0.48
C VAL A 622 29.58 16.75 0.97
N GLY A 623 28.73 17.73 0.74
CA GLY A 623 28.99 19.13 1.06
C GLY A 623 28.58 19.52 2.47
N ALA A 624 28.53 20.82 2.73
CA ALA A 624 28.08 21.38 4.01
C ALA A 624 26.55 21.33 4.15
N HIS A 625 26.11 21.20 5.39
CA HIS A 625 24.71 21.19 5.79
C HIS A 625 24.53 22.24 6.90
N PRO A 626 23.75 23.31 6.67
CA PRO A 626 23.42 24.26 7.74
C PRO A 626 22.70 23.55 8.89
N HIS A 627 23.22 23.73 10.10
CA HIS A 627 22.67 23.15 11.32
C HIS A 627 22.13 24.26 12.23
N PHE A 628 20.99 24.02 12.85
CA PHE A 628 20.36 24.87 13.84
C PHE A 628 19.80 24.01 14.97
N GLU A 629 19.81 24.55 16.21
CA GLU A 629 19.27 23.83 17.37
C GLU A 629 17.76 23.90 17.43
N THR A 630 17.18 25.01 16.93
CA THR A 630 15.72 25.20 16.95
C THR A 630 15.20 25.77 15.62
N PRO A 631 13.89 25.61 15.33
CA PRO A 631 13.25 26.24 14.18
C PRO A 631 13.39 27.76 14.18
N GLU A 632 13.28 28.40 15.35
CA GLU A 632 13.38 29.84 15.51
C GLU A 632 14.78 30.36 15.12
N GLU A 633 15.85 29.67 15.50
CA GLU A 633 17.21 30.00 15.09
C GLU A 633 17.42 29.89 13.58
N ALA A 634 16.77 28.89 12.96
CA ALA A 634 16.75 28.74 11.51
C ALA A 634 15.90 29.79 10.81
N GLY A 635 15.10 30.58 11.53
CA GLY A 635 14.11 31.50 10.98
C GLY A 635 12.90 30.78 10.36
N PHE A 636 12.57 29.57 10.85
CA PHE A 636 11.46 28.76 10.37
C PHE A 636 10.22 28.92 11.26
N ASP A 637 9.08 29.21 10.64
CA ASP A 637 7.77 29.30 11.29
C ASP A 637 7.05 27.94 11.22
N MET A 638 6.96 27.24 12.35
CA MET A 638 6.34 25.94 12.45
C MET A 638 4.82 25.93 12.24
N GLU A 639 4.13 27.04 12.50
CA GLU A 639 2.68 27.11 12.30
C GLU A 639 2.35 27.32 10.81
N ARG A 640 3.17 28.14 10.13
CA ARG A 640 3.00 28.47 8.71
C ARG A 640 3.74 27.50 7.78
N LEU A 641 4.64 26.68 8.31
CA LEU A 641 5.52 25.80 7.55
C LEU A 641 6.31 26.56 6.46
N CYS A 642 6.92 27.67 6.83
CA CYS A 642 7.73 28.47 5.92
C CYS A 642 8.89 29.16 6.63
N PHE A 643 9.91 29.56 5.88
CA PHE A 643 10.97 30.42 6.37
C PHE A 643 10.53 31.89 6.34
N VAL A 644 10.70 32.58 7.45
CA VAL A 644 10.54 34.06 7.53
C VAL A 644 11.76 34.75 6.90
N ASN A 645 12.96 34.19 7.18
CA ASN A 645 14.23 34.64 6.62
C ASN A 645 15.01 33.39 6.14
N PRO A 646 14.78 32.95 4.89
CA PRO A 646 15.37 31.69 4.43
C PRO A 646 16.90 31.76 4.36
N PRO A 647 17.59 30.69 4.79
CA PRO A 647 19.01 30.53 4.52
C PRO A 647 19.32 30.58 3.02
N ALA A 648 20.51 31.08 2.67
CA ALA A 648 20.93 31.20 1.28
C ALA A 648 21.00 29.79 0.61
N GLY A 649 20.61 29.71 -0.64
CA GLY A 649 20.73 28.48 -1.45
C GLY A 649 19.51 27.56 -1.43
N LEU A 650 18.44 27.89 -0.69
CA LEU A 650 17.20 27.14 -0.77
C LEU A 650 16.40 27.55 -2.02
N ALA A 651 15.95 26.54 -2.79
CA ALA A 651 15.10 26.74 -3.95
C ALA A 651 13.60 26.85 -3.59
N PHE A 652 13.21 26.33 -2.43
CA PHE A 652 11.84 26.32 -1.93
C PHE A 652 11.82 26.59 -0.42
N THR A 653 10.98 27.48 0.02
CA THR A 653 11.00 28.02 1.39
C THR A 653 9.62 28.16 2.04
N ASP A 654 8.56 27.78 1.35
CA ASP A 654 7.18 27.91 1.82
C ASP A 654 6.34 26.69 1.47
N TRP A 655 5.98 25.92 2.49
CA TRP A 655 5.16 24.72 2.39
C TRP A 655 3.70 24.94 2.82
N SER A 656 3.28 26.18 3.10
CA SER A 656 1.94 26.48 3.61
C SER A 656 0.80 26.07 2.68
N SER A 657 1.07 25.90 1.39
CA SER A 657 0.11 25.49 0.36
C SER A 657 0.29 24.04 -0.12
N VAL A 658 1.17 23.27 0.52
CA VAL A 658 1.43 21.88 0.15
C VAL A 658 0.30 20.98 0.65
N GLY A 659 -0.05 19.99 -0.17
CA GLY A 659 -1.15 19.07 0.09
C GLY A 659 -2.41 19.41 -0.72
N ARG A 660 -3.51 18.79 -0.35
CA ARG A 660 -4.78 18.91 -1.06
C ARG A 660 -5.39 20.31 -0.94
N SER A 661 -5.82 20.87 -2.06
CA SER A 661 -6.65 22.08 -2.04
C SER A 661 -8.03 21.77 -1.47
N THR A 662 -8.39 22.41 -0.35
CA THR A 662 -9.67 22.22 0.36
C THR A 662 -10.85 22.96 -0.29
N VAL A 663 -10.73 23.43 -1.52
CA VAL A 663 -11.85 24.07 -2.23
C VAL A 663 -12.90 23.01 -2.59
N ARG A 664 -13.70 22.62 -1.60
CA ARG A 664 -15.02 22.02 -1.84
C ARG A 664 -16.02 23.15 -2.01
N ASN A 665 -16.57 23.31 -3.22
CA ASN A 665 -17.78 24.09 -3.54
C ASN A 665 -18.06 25.30 -2.63
N GLY A 666 -17.18 26.31 -2.64
CA GLY A 666 -17.49 27.62 -2.08
C GLY A 666 -17.50 27.75 -0.56
N LYS A 667 -17.09 26.77 0.21
CA LYS A 667 -16.89 26.89 1.65
C LYS A 667 -15.43 26.57 2.00
N LYS A 668 -14.67 27.60 2.36
CA LYS A 668 -13.41 27.44 3.08
C LYS A 668 -13.74 26.84 4.45
N SER A 669 -13.19 25.65 4.75
CA SER A 669 -13.21 25.09 6.10
C SER A 669 -12.07 25.70 6.91
#